data_f3a2f983c5471dbd110f4041e1578fb3
#
_entry.id   f3a2f983c5471dbd110f4041e1578fb3
#
_cell.length_a   1.000
_cell.length_b   1.000
_cell.length_c   1.000
_cell.angle_alpha   90.00
_cell.angle_beta   90.00
_cell.angle_gamma   90.00
#
_symmetry.space_group_name_H-M   'P 1'
#
loop_
_entity.id
_entity.type
_entity.pdbx_description
1 polymer ?
#
loop_
_entity_poly.entity_id
_entity_poly.type
_entity_poly.pdbx_seq_one_letter_code
_entity_poly.pdbx_strand_id
1 'polypeptide(L)'
;DYKVTGVQTCALPISYGIPNNADNRVLLYNKNALIRHGFVDEKGEARPPRSWEELEEMAVAMTERDEDGNLERVGFIPNYGNSFLYMYGWMAGGEFMSDDGLKVTLDDTNILYALDYVTRLYDKLGGAKKVDAFQSTFQRDALDPFIMGKVAMKIDGVWVMSSLARYGRDLNVGAVPPPLPKKEIDKGRHPISWIGGWAYAIPSTAQQKDAAWELIRFLSSRRAIEIMTRSEHYTYLAQGRPYIPRQVSNRSYNEWLYNEFIAANPALEPKFKDVMAVFNDMLEYSRCRPVTPVGQKLWNAQRSAMDDAINHERTPADALAYHTASVQRFLDMVLYPKAGRPITNWNWFFWLYGAIVVAVVVWVYRRDTNIGGARKRGSLAGFFTGEEPAHSVTEGSKGSYFRAQWKEGVICALPWIIGFVVFTGGPMLFSIVISFSRYDILNPAVFTGLENYLFMFTRDDLFWKSLANTVFMVIGIPLGMGVGLGMAILLTQKVRGVAVWRTLFYLPSIVPMVAASILWIWIFNPQSGLLNGLLGSIGITGPEWLQDKNTSKWALILMGLWTAGGGMIIWIAGLKGISDSYYEAASIDGANTWQQFKYITIPMLTPYIFFNLIMGLIGTFQIFTQAFIMTGGGPVNSTLFYAYYLFNNAFRYLNMGYAAAMAWFLFLIVLILTAIQMRLSKKWVHYEDEG
;
A
#
# COMPACT_ATOMS: atom_id res chain seq x y z
N ASP A 1 -7.74 39.44 4.95
CA ASP A 1 -8.69 39.10 3.87
C ASP A 1 -8.53 37.64 3.46
N TYR A 2 -8.99 36.72 4.34
CA TYR A 2 -8.87 35.26 4.13
C TYR A 2 -10.13 34.66 3.48
N LYS A 3 -10.97 35.47 2.87
CA LYS A 3 -12.12 35.02 2.08
C LYS A 3 -11.81 34.78 0.61
N VAL A 4 -10.54 34.83 0.25
CA VAL A 4 -10.12 34.68 -1.14
C VAL A 4 -9.92 33.23 -1.46
N THR A 5 -10.74 32.72 -2.34
CA THR A 5 -10.73 31.37 -2.92
C THR A 5 -11.07 30.29 -1.90
N GLY A 6 -12.16 29.62 -2.01
CA GLY A 6 -12.61 28.45 -1.24
C GLY A 6 -11.58 27.35 -0.93
N VAL A 7 -10.31 27.67 -0.89
CA VAL A 7 -9.20 26.89 -0.34
C VAL A 7 -9.21 27.06 1.17
N GLN A 8 -10.26 26.56 1.80
CA GLN A 8 -10.13 26.18 3.20
C GLN A 8 -9.02 25.13 3.25
N THR A 9 -7.97 25.44 3.99
CA THR A 9 -6.94 24.46 4.31
C THR A 9 -7.62 23.20 4.83
N CYS A 10 -7.28 22.05 4.29
CA CYS A 10 -7.76 20.76 4.79
C CYS A 10 -7.16 20.41 6.17
N ALA A 11 -6.88 21.42 6.95
CA ALA A 11 -6.37 21.33 8.30
C ALA A 11 -7.51 21.63 9.27
N LEU A 12 -7.58 20.86 10.34
CA LEU A 12 -8.43 21.16 11.50
C LEU A 12 -8.28 22.65 11.88
N PRO A 13 -9.32 23.30 12.43
CA PRO A 13 -9.29 24.73 12.78
C PRO A 13 -8.11 25.15 13.69
N ILE A 14 -7.32 24.21 14.17
CA ILE A 14 -6.13 24.39 15.01
C ILE A 14 -4.81 24.22 14.24
N SER A 15 -4.79 23.77 12.98
CA SER A 15 -3.55 23.69 12.22
C SER A 15 -3.42 24.90 11.30
N TYR A 16 -2.52 25.77 11.67
CA TYR A 16 -2.15 26.96 10.93
C TYR A 16 -1.28 26.57 9.75
N GLY A 17 -1.90 26.24 8.62
CA GLY A 17 -1.20 26.01 7.37
C GLY A 17 -1.48 27.14 6.38
N ILE A 18 -0.47 27.63 5.69
CA ILE A 18 -0.61 28.54 4.55
C ILE A 18 -0.65 27.70 3.28
N PRO A 19 -1.74 27.73 2.51
CA PRO A 19 -1.82 27.01 1.24
C PRO A 19 -0.73 27.50 0.28
N ASN A 20 0.00 26.55 -0.30
CA ASN A 20 1.07 26.83 -1.26
C ASN A 20 0.57 26.78 -2.70
N ASN A 21 -0.15 25.74 -3.05
CA ASN A 21 -0.72 25.55 -4.39
C ASN A 21 -2.19 25.19 -4.32
N ALA A 22 -2.86 25.39 -5.43
CA ALA A 22 -4.22 24.95 -5.68
C ALA A 22 -4.22 24.00 -6.88
N ASP A 23 -5.04 22.98 -6.83
CA ASP A 23 -5.26 22.07 -7.95
C ASP A 23 -6.75 21.76 -8.07
N ASN A 24 -7.34 22.16 -9.15
CA ASN A 24 -8.75 21.86 -9.45
C ASN A 24 -8.86 20.91 -10.65
N ARG A 25 -10.09 20.50 -10.97
CA ARG A 25 -10.38 19.51 -12.02
C ARG A 25 -11.32 20.13 -13.06
N VAL A 26 -11.08 19.70 -14.32
CA VAL A 26 -11.95 19.98 -15.46
C VAL A 26 -12.20 18.72 -16.26
N LEU A 27 -13.22 18.69 -17.11
CA LEU A 27 -13.39 17.65 -18.11
C LEU A 27 -12.52 18.00 -19.32
N LEU A 28 -11.49 17.19 -19.55
CA LEU A 28 -10.65 17.23 -20.75
C LEU A 28 -11.25 16.31 -21.81
N TYR A 29 -11.22 16.73 -23.07
CA TYR A 29 -11.71 15.91 -24.17
C TYR A 29 -10.83 16.02 -25.41
N ASN A 30 -10.76 14.94 -26.18
CA ASN A 30 -10.12 14.88 -27.47
C ASN A 30 -11.11 15.32 -28.55
N LYS A 31 -10.90 16.52 -29.12
CA LYS A 31 -11.78 17.10 -30.14
C LYS A 31 -11.92 16.19 -31.37
N ASN A 32 -10.81 15.57 -31.82
CA ASN A 32 -10.82 14.68 -32.97
C ASN A 32 -11.64 13.40 -32.70
N ALA A 33 -11.63 12.89 -31.47
CA ALA A 33 -12.47 11.74 -31.11
C ALA A 33 -13.95 12.07 -31.14
N LEU A 34 -14.35 13.23 -30.61
CA LEU A 34 -15.74 13.69 -30.65
C LEU A 34 -16.23 13.88 -32.08
N ILE A 35 -15.44 14.57 -32.93
CA ILE A 35 -15.77 14.82 -34.33
C ILE A 35 -15.94 13.50 -35.12
N ARG A 36 -15.01 12.54 -34.89
CA ARG A 36 -15.07 11.21 -35.54
C ARG A 36 -16.37 10.47 -35.25
N HIS A 37 -16.93 10.62 -34.06
CA HIS A 37 -18.19 9.99 -33.66
C HIS A 37 -19.43 10.84 -33.87
N GLY A 38 -19.30 11.98 -34.58
CA GLY A 38 -20.42 12.83 -34.92
C GLY A 38 -20.90 13.76 -33.80
N PHE A 39 -20.16 13.89 -32.72
CA PHE A 39 -20.47 14.84 -31.65
C PHE A 39 -19.93 16.23 -32.01
N VAL A 40 -20.67 16.92 -32.87
CA VAL A 40 -20.30 18.23 -33.41
C VAL A 40 -21.43 19.25 -33.18
N ASP A 41 -21.07 20.52 -33.18
CA ASP A 41 -22.01 21.64 -33.21
C ASP A 41 -22.44 22.01 -34.63
N GLU A 42 -23.23 23.06 -34.79
CA GLU A 42 -23.73 23.55 -36.07
C GLU A 42 -22.60 24.00 -37.03
N LYS A 43 -21.40 24.26 -36.51
CA LYS A 43 -20.22 24.67 -37.31
C LYS A 43 -19.31 23.49 -37.65
N GLY A 44 -19.66 22.28 -37.18
CA GLY A 44 -18.80 21.09 -37.34
C GLY A 44 -17.67 21.01 -36.33
N GLU A 45 -17.62 21.87 -35.30
CA GLU A 45 -16.65 21.82 -34.24
C GLU A 45 -17.05 20.79 -33.17
N ALA A 46 -16.05 20.26 -32.43
CA ALA A 46 -16.32 19.27 -31.39
C ALA A 46 -17.23 19.82 -30.30
N ARG A 47 -18.32 19.14 -30.04
CA ARG A 47 -19.32 19.49 -29.03
C ARG A 47 -19.11 18.58 -27.77
N PRO A 48 -18.55 19.10 -26.66
CA PRO A 48 -18.44 18.38 -25.43
C PRO A 48 -19.78 18.14 -24.72
N PRO A 49 -19.88 17.14 -23.78
CA PRO A 49 -21.12 16.88 -23.06
C PRO A 49 -21.46 18.01 -22.11
N ARG A 50 -22.77 18.34 -22.01
CA ARG A 50 -23.31 19.39 -21.16
C ARG A 50 -23.91 18.88 -19.86
N SER A 51 -24.28 17.58 -19.82
CA SER A 51 -24.83 16.93 -18.63
C SER A 51 -24.26 15.52 -18.45
N TRP A 52 -24.54 14.90 -17.29
CA TRP A 52 -24.15 13.50 -17.06
C TRP A 52 -24.79 12.54 -18.05
N GLU A 53 -26.01 12.80 -18.45
CA GLU A 53 -26.76 12.00 -19.40
C GLU A 53 -26.10 12.04 -20.77
N GLU A 54 -25.69 13.23 -21.25
CA GLU A 54 -24.92 13.36 -22.50
C GLU A 54 -23.52 12.71 -22.35
N LEU A 55 -22.86 12.88 -21.19
CA LEU A 55 -21.56 12.27 -20.94
C LEU A 55 -21.64 10.74 -20.99
N GLU A 56 -22.69 10.16 -20.42
CA GLU A 56 -22.93 8.71 -20.44
C GLU A 56 -23.19 8.22 -21.88
N GLU A 57 -24.02 8.91 -22.64
CA GLU A 57 -24.29 8.60 -24.05
C GLU A 57 -23.01 8.63 -24.90
N MET A 58 -22.26 9.72 -24.79
CA MET A 58 -20.98 9.87 -25.50
C MET A 58 -19.94 8.84 -25.06
N ALA A 59 -19.86 8.55 -23.75
CA ALA A 59 -18.95 7.56 -23.21
C ALA A 59 -19.16 6.18 -23.84
N VAL A 60 -20.42 5.76 -23.93
CA VAL A 60 -20.78 4.46 -24.51
C VAL A 60 -20.57 4.46 -26.04
N ALA A 61 -21.01 5.50 -26.73
CA ALA A 61 -20.90 5.58 -28.21
C ALA A 61 -19.45 5.61 -28.71
N MET A 62 -18.54 6.20 -27.94
CA MET A 62 -17.10 6.26 -28.28
C MET A 62 -16.28 5.09 -27.71
N THR A 63 -16.93 4.07 -27.17
CA THR A 63 -16.24 2.88 -26.64
C THR A 63 -16.14 1.82 -27.70
N GLU A 64 -14.92 1.49 -28.10
CA GLU A 64 -14.58 0.47 -29.11
C GLU A 64 -14.06 -0.79 -28.41
N ARG A 65 -14.39 -1.97 -28.97
CA ARG A 65 -13.96 -3.28 -28.46
C ARG A 65 -13.26 -4.06 -29.54
N ASP A 66 -12.30 -4.91 -29.15
CA ASP A 66 -11.68 -5.89 -30.03
C ASP A 66 -12.61 -7.09 -30.30
N GLU A 67 -12.16 -8.03 -31.13
CA GLU A 67 -12.89 -9.25 -31.48
C GLU A 67 -13.18 -10.16 -30.28
N ASP A 68 -12.36 -10.07 -29.23
CA ASP A 68 -12.51 -10.81 -27.97
C ASP A 68 -13.42 -10.07 -26.95
N GLY A 69 -13.93 -8.90 -27.30
CA GLY A 69 -14.80 -8.07 -26.47
C GLY A 69 -14.05 -7.32 -25.36
N ASN A 70 -12.70 -7.22 -25.43
CA ASN A 70 -11.93 -6.35 -24.56
C ASN A 70 -12.01 -4.90 -25.03
N LEU A 71 -11.80 -3.96 -24.10
CA LEU A 71 -11.82 -2.54 -24.41
C LEU A 71 -10.54 -2.16 -25.19
N GLU A 72 -10.70 -1.61 -26.37
CA GLU A 72 -9.61 -1.06 -27.20
C GLU A 72 -9.51 0.46 -27.07
N ARG A 73 -10.67 1.14 -27.06
CA ARG A 73 -10.82 2.56 -26.77
C ARG A 73 -12.04 2.78 -25.88
N VAL A 74 -11.98 3.80 -25.05
CA VAL A 74 -13.08 4.11 -24.11
C VAL A 74 -13.43 5.60 -24.23
N GLY A 75 -14.72 5.88 -24.31
CA GLY A 75 -15.19 7.27 -24.38
C GLY A 75 -14.89 8.05 -23.10
N PHE A 76 -15.25 7.51 -21.94
CA PHE A 76 -15.01 8.09 -20.63
C PHE A 76 -15.06 7.02 -19.54
N ILE A 77 -14.16 7.11 -18.57
CA ILE A 77 -14.13 6.25 -17.38
C ILE A 77 -14.29 7.12 -16.13
N PRO A 78 -15.32 6.90 -15.30
CA PRO A 78 -15.62 7.79 -14.17
C PRO A 78 -14.49 7.97 -13.16
N ASN A 79 -13.71 6.91 -12.91
CA ASN A 79 -12.61 6.92 -11.92
C ASN A 79 -11.22 7.01 -12.55
N TYR A 80 -11.14 7.30 -13.84
CA TYR A 80 -9.88 7.54 -14.52
C TYR A 80 -9.50 9.02 -14.42
N GLY A 81 -8.23 9.30 -14.18
CA GLY A 81 -7.76 10.63 -13.84
C GLY A 81 -7.86 10.89 -12.33
N ASN A 82 -8.62 11.89 -11.94
CA ASN A 82 -8.77 12.26 -10.53
C ASN A 82 -10.21 12.74 -10.21
N SER A 83 -11.18 11.89 -10.48
CA SER A 83 -12.61 12.17 -10.36
C SER A 83 -13.32 11.20 -9.40
N PHE A 84 -12.90 11.18 -8.15
CA PHE A 84 -13.45 10.30 -7.11
C PHE A 84 -14.89 10.65 -6.73
N LEU A 85 -15.56 9.79 -5.95
CA LEU A 85 -16.94 9.95 -5.52
C LEU A 85 -17.24 11.29 -4.85
N TYR A 86 -16.27 11.93 -4.20
CA TYR A 86 -16.44 13.31 -3.69
C TYR A 86 -16.94 14.28 -4.77
N MET A 87 -16.33 14.21 -5.94
CA MET A 87 -16.68 15.11 -7.02
C MET A 87 -18.10 14.85 -7.53
N TYR A 88 -18.42 13.59 -7.81
CA TYR A 88 -19.75 13.19 -8.26
C TYR A 88 -20.84 13.48 -7.21
N GLY A 89 -20.54 13.20 -5.92
CA GLY A 89 -21.45 13.52 -4.82
C GLY A 89 -21.79 14.99 -4.73
N TRP A 90 -20.78 15.88 -4.80
CA TRP A 90 -21.02 17.32 -4.80
C TRP A 90 -21.74 17.82 -6.06
N MET A 91 -21.41 17.28 -7.23
CA MET A 91 -22.12 17.59 -8.48
C MET A 91 -23.60 17.22 -8.39
N ALA A 92 -23.93 16.15 -7.69
CA ALA A 92 -25.30 15.73 -7.45
C ALA A 92 -26.00 16.48 -6.31
N GLY A 93 -25.26 17.30 -5.55
CA GLY A 93 -25.82 18.10 -4.45
C GLY A 93 -25.68 17.47 -3.07
N GLY A 94 -24.92 16.40 -2.93
CA GLY A 94 -24.68 15.73 -1.65
C GLY A 94 -23.56 16.38 -0.83
N GLU A 95 -23.59 16.15 0.47
CA GLU A 95 -22.57 16.57 1.43
C GLU A 95 -22.03 15.36 2.19
N PHE A 96 -20.70 15.30 2.39
CA PHE A 96 -20.03 14.15 2.98
C PHE A 96 -19.91 14.23 4.50
N MET A 97 -20.18 15.41 5.06
CA MET A 97 -20.22 15.67 6.51
C MET A 97 -21.34 16.68 6.78
N SER A 98 -21.92 16.60 7.98
CA SER A 98 -22.80 17.67 8.47
C SER A 98 -22.01 18.98 8.69
N ASP A 99 -22.71 20.12 8.64
CA ASP A 99 -22.11 21.45 8.78
C ASP A 99 -21.37 21.64 10.11
N ASP A 100 -21.82 20.98 11.17
CA ASP A 100 -21.18 20.97 12.48
C ASP A 100 -19.97 20.02 12.59
N GLY A 101 -19.72 19.21 11.54
CA GLY A 101 -18.62 18.24 11.50
C GLY A 101 -18.79 17.02 12.41
N LEU A 102 -19.97 16.83 13.02
CA LEU A 102 -20.20 15.75 14.00
C LEU A 102 -20.78 14.47 13.38
N LYS A 103 -21.30 14.56 12.17
CA LYS A 103 -21.94 13.43 11.48
C LYS A 103 -21.36 13.21 10.08
N VAL A 104 -21.02 11.97 9.78
CA VAL A 104 -20.67 11.51 8.44
C VAL A 104 -21.97 11.31 7.64
N THR A 105 -22.05 11.90 6.46
CA THR A 105 -23.23 11.86 5.58
C THR A 105 -22.91 11.22 4.22
N LEU A 106 -21.97 10.28 4.21
CA LEU A 106 -21.58 9.56 2.98
C LEU A 106 -22.75 8.80 2.36
N ASP A 107 -23.77 8.44 3.14
CA ASP A 107 -25.02 7.78 2.74
C ASP A 107 -26.15 8.77 2.35
N ASP A 108 -25.81 10.05 2.10
CA ASP A 108 -26.74 11.04 1.55
C ASP A 108 -27.38 10.58 0.23
N THR A 109 -28.65 10.88 0.04
CA THR A 109 -29.43 10.44 -1.15
C THR A 109 -28.87 10.95 -2.47
N ASN A 110 -28.23 12.14 -2.48
CA ASN A 110 -27.59 12.66 -3.68
C ASN A 110 -26.24 11.98 -3.94
N ILE A 111 -25.52 11.57 -2.89
CA ILE A 111 -24.31 10.75 -3.03
C ILE A 111 -24.69 9.35 -3.54
N LEU A 112 -25.79 8.79 -3.04
CA LEU A 112 -26.34 7.54 -3.57
C LEU A 112 -26.65 7.65 -5.06
N TYR A 113 -27.35 8.72 -5.47
CA TYR A 113 -27.63 8.97 -6.88
C TYR A 113 -26.34 9.07 -7.73
N ALA A 114 -25.31 9.70 -7.18
CA ALA A 114 -24.01 9.79 -7.84
C ALA A 114 -23.33 8.43 -7.97
N LEU A 115 -23.39 7.60 -6.93
CA LEU A 115 -22.80 6.26 -6.95
C LEU A 115 -23.54 5.32 -7.89
N ASP A 116 -24.88 5.41 -7.94
CA ASP A 116 -25.71 4.69 -8.92
C ASP A 116 -25.33 5.05 -10.37
N TYR A 117 -25.12 6.35 -10.64
CA TYR A 117 -24.66 6.81 -11.95
C TYR A 117 -23.30 6.20 -12.31
N VAL A 118 -22.34 6.28 -11.41
CA VAL A 118 -20.99 5.73 -11.63
C VAL A 118 -21.06 4.22 -11.87
N THR A 119 -21.79 3.48 -11.04
CA THR A 119 -21.95 2.01 -11.14
C THR A 119 -22.57 1.64 -12.49
N ARG A 120 -23.68 2.29 -12.86
CA ARG A 120 -24.35 2.05 -14.14
C ARG A 120 -23.45 2.33 -15.33
N LEU A 121 -22.61 3.36 -15.27
CA LEU A 121 -21.69 3.67 -16.36
C LEU A 121 -20.60 2.59 -16.47
N TYR A 122 -20.05 2.10 -15.35
CA TYR A 122 -19.15 0.96 -15.37
C TYR A 122 -19.78 -0.28 -16.01
N ASP A 123 -21.05 -0.57 -15.69
CA ASP A 123 -21.78 -1.72 -16.26
C ASP A 123 -21.92 -1.59 -17.78
N LYS A 124 -22.27 -0.39 -18.28
CA LYS A 124 -22.36 -0.10 -19.72
C LYS A 124 -21.00 -0.24 -20.44
N LEU A 125 -19.92 0.06 -19.75
CA LEU A 125 -18.57 -0.15 -20.28
C LEU A 125 -18.13 -1.63 -20.25
N GLY A 126 -18.89 -2.51 -19.63
CA GLY A 126 -18.62 -3.95 -19.55
C GLY A 126 -18.14 -4.45 -18.18
N GLY A 127 -18.33 -3.61 -17.15
CA GLY A 127 -18.02 -3.90 -15.76
C GLY A 127 -16.63 -3.46 -15.33
N ALA A 128 -16.46 -3.34 -14.02
CA ALA A 128 -15.22 -2.84 -13.40
C ALA A 128 -13.98 -3.64 -13.84
N LYS A 129 -14.06 -4.96 -13.90
CA LYS A 129 -12.95 -5.83 -14.29
C LYS A 129 -12.37 -5.49 -15.65
N LYS A 130 -13.23 -5.33 -16.69
CA LYS A 130 -12.78 -4.98 -18.05
C LYS A 130 -12.19 -3.58 -18.10
N VAL A 131 -12.77 -2.64 -17.38
CA VAL A 131 -12.27 -1.27 -17.28
C VAL A 131 -10.91 -1.24 -16.56
N ASP A 132 -10.74 -1.97 -15.47
CA ASP A 132 -9.49 -2.06 -14.73
C ASP A 132 -8.40 -2.79 -15.53
N ALA A 133 -8.78 -3.85 -16.27
CA ALA A 133 -7.87 -4.53 -17.19
C ALA A 133 -7.35 -3.56 -18.28
N PHE A 134 -8.24 -2.79 -18.89
CA PHE A 134 -7.87 -1.74 -19.84
C PHE A 134 -6.94 -0.70 -19.21
N GLN A 135 -7.30 -0.14 -18.05
CA GLN A 135 -6.47 0.87 -17.37
C GLN A 135 -5.09 0.35 -16.99
N SER A 136 -4.98 -0.93 -16.59
CA SER A 136 -3.71 -1.54 -16.18
C SER A 136 -2.70 -1.71 -17.32
N THR A 137 -3.15 -1.58 -18.58
CA THR A 137 -2.30 -1.65 -19.77
C THR A 137 -1.44 -0.40 -19.96
N PHE A 138 -1.85 0.71 -19.37
CA PHE A 138 -1.25 2.01 -19.58
C PHE A 138 -0.45 2.50 -18.36
N GLN A 139 0.44 3.45 -18.63
CA GLN A 139 1.25 4.11 -17.63
C GLN A 139 0.99 5.62 -17.64
N ARG A 140 1.69 6.35 -16.79
CA ARG A 140 1.60 7.81 -16.75
C ARG A 140 2.46 8.45 -17.85
N ASP A 141 2.31 9.76 -17.98
CA ASP A 141 3.06 10.61 -18.92
C ASP A 141 2.83 10.23 -20.39
N ALA A 142 3.86 9.88 -21.14
CA ALA A 142 3.75 9.56 -22.57
C ALA A 142 2.84 8.37 -22.87
N LEU A 143 2.65 7.47 -21.92
CA LEU A 143 1.82 6.27 -22.04
C LEU A 143 0.44 6.43 -21.38
N ASP A 144 0.06 7.67 -21.01
CA ASP A 144 -1.30 7.97 -20.53
C ASP A 144 -2.32 7.71 -21.66
N PRO A 145 -3.37 6.90 -21.43
CA PRO A 145 -4.30 6.49 -22.48
C PRO A 145 -5.08 7.67 -23.10
N PHE A 146 -5.26 8.79 -22.41
CA PHE A 146 -5.82 9.98 -22.99
C PHE A 146 -4.84 10.64 -23.98
N ILE A 147 -3.56 10.74 -23.62
CA ILE A 147 -2.51 11.26 -24.51
C ILE A 147 -2.35 10.36 -25.74
N MET A 148 -2.45 9.05 -25.55
CA MET A 148 -2.41 8.08 -26.65
C MET A 148 -3.69 8.02 -27.51
N GLY A 149 -4.72 8.77 -27.14
CA GLY A 149 -6.02 8.77 -27.83
C GLY A 149 -6.84 7.49 -27.61
N LYS A 150 -6.52 6.71 -26.59
CA LYS A 150 -7.25 5.49 -26.20
C LYS A 150 -8.43 5.78 -25.27
N VAL A 151 -8.41 6.93 -24.58
CA VAL A 151 -9.55 7.49 -23.83
C VAL A 151 -9.93 8.82 -24.44
N ALA A 152 -11.21 9.02 -24.77
CA ALA A 152 -11.67 10.22 -25.45
C ALA A 152 -11.89 11.40 -24.49
N MET A 153 -12.34 11.15 -23.28
CA MET A 153 -12.64 12.18 -22.26
C MET A 153 -12.15 11.73 -20.89
N LYS A 154 -11.66 12.66 -20.07
CA LYS A 154 -11.32 12.41 -18.67
C LYS A 154 -11.51 13.63 -17.78
N ILE A 155 -11.87 13.42 -16.53
CA ILE A 155 -11.82 14.48 -15.51
C ILE A 155 -10.47 14.35 -14.79
N ASP A 156 -9.64 15.40 -14.90
CA ASP A 156 -8.30 15.37 -14.30
C ASP A 156 -7.90 16.76 -13.79
N GLY A 157 -6.79 16.80 -13.04
CA GLY A 157 -6.28 18.02 -12.42
C GLY A 157 -5.29 18.79 -13.29
N VAL A 158 -5.02 20.03 -12.89
CA VAL A 158 -4.15 20.95 -13.63
C VAL A 158 -2.72 20.42 -13.87
N TRP A 159 -2.24 19.51 -13.03
CA TRP A 159 -0.90 18.90 -13.20
C TRP A 159 -0.74 18.14 -14.51
N VAL A 160 -1.83 17.63 -15.11
CA VAL A 160 -1.77 16.92 -16.39
C VAL A 160 -1.31 17.83 -17.53
N MET A 161 -1.45 19.14 -17.39
CA MET A 161 -1.08 20.10 -18.41
C MET A 161 0.40 20.04 -18.77
N SER A 162 1.29 19.78 -17.82
CA SER A 162 2.70 19.60 -18.07
C SER A 162 2.99 18.37 -18.94
N SER A 163 2.30 17.26 -18.69
CA SER A 163 2.41 16.02 -19.50
C SER A 163 1.78 16.22 -20.89
N LEU A 164 0.63 16.88 -20.97
CA LEU A 164 -0.02 17.19 -22.25
C LEU A 164 0.84 18.09 -23.14
N ALA A 165 1.41 19.16 -22.60
CA ALA A 165 2.28 20.07 -23.34
C ALA A 165 3.56 19.36 -23.82
N ARG A 166 4.05 18.36 -23.09
CA ARG A 166 5.26 17.62 -23.40
C ARG A 166 5.04 16.46 -24.38
N TYR A 167 4.01 15.65 -24.16
CA TYR A 167 3.81 14.38 -24.84
C TYR A 167 2.56 14.36 -25.72
N GLY A 168 1.60 15.27 -25.50
CA GLY A 168 0.33 15.35 -26.21
C GLY A 168 0.24 16.51 -27.18
N ARG A 169 1.35 16.94 -27.81
CA ARG A 169 1.36 18.08 -28.75
C ARG A 169 0.42 17.84 -29.94
N ASP A 170 0.37 16.63 -30.44
CA ASP A 170 -0.49 16.28 -31.58
C ASP A 170 -1.96 16.07 -31.18
N LEU A 171 -2.25 15.96 -29.88
CA LEU A 171 -3.59 15.81 -29.37
C LEU A 171 -4.38 17.13 -29.47
N ASN A 172 -5.47 17.11 -30.21
CA ASN A 172 -6.41 18.25 -30.28
C ASN A 172 -7.30 18.25 -29.03
N VAL A 173 -6.76 18.81 -27.91
CA VAL A 173 -7.42 18.80 -26.63
C VAL A 173 -8.30 20.03 -26.44
N GLY A 174 -9.46 19.83 -25.81
CA GLY A 174 -10.31 20.87 -25.26
C GLY A 174 -10.62 20.62 -23.78
N ALA A 175 -11.13 21.63 -23.09
CA ALA A 175 -11.61 21.51 -21.73
C ALA A 175 -12.94 22.23 -21.56
N VAL A 176 -13.76 21.69 -20.64
CA VAL A 176 -14.99 22.33 -20.16
C VAL A 176 -15.15 22.09 -18.66
N PRO A 177 -15.93 22.90 -17.96
CA PRO A 177 -16.35 22.57 -16.61
C PRO A 177 -16.92 21.13 -16.54
N PRO A 178 -16.67 20.37 -15.48
CA PRO A 178 -17.26 19.05 -15.34
C PRO A 178 -18.78 19.14 -15.39
N PRO A 179 -19.46 18.33 -16.24
CA PRO A 179 -20.91 18.44 -16.41
C PRO A 179 -21.64 17.99 -15.14
N LEU A 180 -22.77 18.66 -14.86
CA LEU A 180 -23.68 18.31 -13.77
C LEU A 180 -24.77 17.34 -14.27
N PRO A 181 -25.45 16.62 -13.34
CA PRO A 181 -26.71 15.96 -13.67
C PRO A 181 -27.74 16.98 -14.21
N LYS A 182 -28.54 16.60 -15.20
CA LYS A 182 -29.56 17.51 -15.77
C LYS A 182 -30.48 18.13 -14.71
N LYS A 183 -30.89 17.33 -13.70
CA LYS A 183 -31.69 17.81 -12.57
C LYS A 183 -31.08 18.99 -11.80
N GLU A 184 -29.74 19.06 -11.73
CA GLU A 184 -29.04 20.14 -11.02
C GLU A 184 -28.78 21.33 -11.92
N ILE A 185 -28.64 21.12 -13.23
CA ILE A 185 -28.60 22.17 -14.24
C ILE A 185 -29.96 22.92 -14.27
N ASP A 186 -31.07 22.18 -14.27
CA ASP A 186 -32.45 22.72 -14.28
C ASP A 186 -32.76 23.59 -13.02
N LYS A 187 -32.04 23.32 -11.92
CA LYS A 187 -32.07 24.15 -10.68
C LYS A 187 -31.19 25.41 -10.78
N GLY A 188 -30.49 25.63 -11.89
CA GLY A 188 -29.53 26.74 -12.05
C GLY A 188 -28.25 26.60 -11.25
N ARG A 189 -27.83 25.39 -10.92
CA ARG A 189 -26.63 25.16 -10.15
C ARG A 189 -25.36 25.38 -10.98
N HIS A 190 -24.37 26.04 -10.40
CA HIS A 190 -23.08 26.22 -11.06
C HIS A 190 -22.27 24.90 -11.08
N PRO A 191 -21.41 24.69 -12.10
CA PRO A 191 -20.46 23.57 -12.11
C PRO A 191 -19.64 23.54 -10.84
N ILE A 192 -19.29 22.35 -10.38
CA ILE A 192 -18.50 22.13 -9.17
C ILE A 192 -17.26 21.35 -9.54
N SER A 193 -16.13 21.79 -9.01
CA SER A 193 -14.86 21.06 -9.06
C SER A 193 -14.39 20.72 -7.66
N TRP A 194 -13.55 19.72 -7.56
CA TRP A 194 -12.79 19.46 -6.36
C TRP A 194 -11.46 20.19 -6.44
N ILE A 195 -11.10 20.91 -5.36
CA ILE A 195 -9.79 21.53 -5.22
C ILE A 195 -9.03 20.87 -4.09
N GLY A 196 -7.76 20.58 -4.34
CA GLY A 196 -6.78 20.14 -3.36
C GLY A 196 -5.57 21.07 -3.36
N GLY A 197 -4.49 20.65 -2.71
CA GLY A 197 -3.25 21.38 -2.66
C GLY A 197 -2.41 21.01 -1.45
N TRP A 198 -1.24 21.61 -1.39
CA TRP A 198 -0.30 21.48 -0.27
C TRP A 198 -0.28 22.77 0.53
N ALA A 199 -0.03 22.65 1.83
CA ALA A 199 0.12 23.79 2.72
C ALA A 199 1.43 23.70 3.48
N TYR A 200 2.04 24.85 3.74
CA TYR A 200 3.12 24.98 4.71
C TYR A 200 2.54 25.05 6.12
N ALA A 201 3.12 24.31 7.06
CA ALA A 201 2.72 24.33 8.47
C ALA A 201 3.96 24.36 9.36
N ILE A 202 3.81 24.98 10.54
CA ILE A 202 4.84 25.00 11.58
C ILE A 202 4.44 23.96 12.62
N PRO A 203 5.23 22.87 12.80
CA PRO A 203 4.96 21.91 13.85
C PRO A 203 4.98 22.57 15.24
N SER A 204 4.11 22.11 16.15
CA SER A 204 4.07 22.62 17.53
C SER A 204 5.40 22.44 18.26
N THR A 205 6.16 21.42 17.88
CA THR A 205 7.49 21.06 18.41
C THR A 205 8.64 21.87 17.82
N ALA A 206 8.39 22.74 16.82
CA ALA A 206 9.42 23.57 16.21
C ALA A 206 10.02 24.52 17.26
N GLN A 207 11.35 24.53 17.33
CA GLN A 207 12.08 25.40 18.29
C GLN A 207 12.17 26.84 17.80
N GLN A 208 12.28 27.06 16.50
CA GLN A 208 12.44 28.37 15.86
C GLN A 208 11.17 28.76 15.08
N LYS A 209 10.05 28.97 15.80
CA LYS A 209 8.74 29.21 15.17
C LYS A 209 8.69 30.50 14.38
N ASP A 210 9.30 31.57 14.90
CA ASP A 210 9.33 32.88 14.23
C ASP A 210 10.15 32.84 12.94
N ALA A 211 11.31 32.18 12.95
CA ALA A 211 12.11 32.00 11.76
C ALA A 211 11.39 31.11 10.72
N ALA A 212 10.71 30.05 11.17
CA ALA A 212 9.88 29.22 10.29
C ALA A 212 8.72 30.01 9.68
N TRP A 213 8.10 30.91 10.45
CA TRP A 213 7.06 31.79 9.94
C TRP A 213 7.59 32.76 8.89
N GLU A 214 8.74 33.39 9.10
CA GLU A 214 9.36 34.27 8.12
C GLU A 214 9.70 33.52 6.82
N LEU A 215 10.18 32.28 6.93
CA LEU A 215 10.41 31.43 5.76
C LEU A 215 9.12 31.14 5.00
N ILE A 216 8.04 30.76 5.69
CA ILE A 216 6.74 30.48 5.06
C ILE A 216 6.18 31.74 4.41
N ARG A 217 6.28 32.90 5.09
CA ARG A 217 5.88 34.20 4.57
C ARG A 217 6.62 34.54 3.27
N PHE A 218 7.94 34.29 3.24
CA PHE A 218 8.74 34.50 2.05
C PHE A 218 8.34 33.53 0.93
N LEU A 219 8.26 32.22 1.21
CA LEU A 219 7.91 31.20 0.21
C LEU A 219 6.50 31.42 -0.39
N SER A 220 5.58 31.99 0.38
CA SER A 220 4.23 32.33 -0.07
C SER A 220 4.13 33.71 -0.72
N SER A 221 5.22 34.46 -0.79
CA SER A 221 5.24 35.79 -1.39
C SER A 221 5.31 35.72 -2.92
N ARG A 222 4.79 36.77 -3.58
CA ARG A 222 4.88 36.92 -5.05
C ARG A 222 6.34 36.81 -5.53
N ARG A 223 7.29 37.38 -4.80
CA ARG A 223 8.73 37.36 -5.16
C ARG A 223 9.29 35.94 -5.20
N ALA A 224 8.98 35.11 -4.20
CA ALA A 224 9.44 33.72 -4.17
C ALA A 224 8.79 32.90 -5.29
N ILE A 225 7.50 33.07 -5.50
CA ILE A 225 6.76 32.40 -6.59
C ILE A 225 7.35 32.80 -7.94
N GLU A 226 7.67 34.08 -8.15
CA GLU A 226 8.31 34.56 -9.36
C GLU A 226 9.69 33.95 -9.58
N ILE A 227 10.51 33.91 -8.56
CA ILE A 227 11.86 33.30 -8.63
C ILE A 227 11.75 31.82 -9.02
N MET A 228 10.90 31.08 -8.33
CA MET A 228 10.69 29.64 -8.61
C MET A 228 10.16 29.43 -10.04
N THR A 229 9.13 30.17 -10.43
CA THR A 229 8.52 30.02 -11.75
C THR A 229 9.49 30.38 -12.87
N ARG A 230 10.24 31.48 -12.75
CA ARG A 230 11.26 31.87 -13.75
C ARG A 230 12.37 30.82 -13.82
N SER A 231 12.87 30.33 -12.69
CA SER A 231 13.89 29.27 -12.64
C SER A 231 13.42 27.98 -13.33
N GLU A 232 12.20 27.52 -13.03
CA GLU A 232 11.62 26.38 -13.71
C GLU A 232 11.44 26.64 -15.21
N HIS A 233 10.93 27.81 -15.58
CA HIS A 233 10.74 28.20 -16.98
C HIS A 233 12.07 28.18 -17.77
N TYR A 234 13.15 28.76 -17.24
CA TYR A 234 14.46 28.70 -17.87
C TYR A 234 14.99 27.26 -17.99
N THR A 235 14.77 26.44 -16.99
CA THR A 235 15.16 25.02 -17.00
C THR A 235 14.46 24.25 -18.11
N TYR A 236 13.14 24.46 -18.27
CA TYR A 236 12.35 23.82 -19.32
C TYR A 236 12.74 24.31 -20.72
N LEU A 237 12.94 25.63 -20.87
CA LEU A 237 13.42 26.23 -22.13
C LEU A 237 14.78 25.68 -22.56
N ALA A 238 15.72 25.56 -21.63
CA ALA A 238 17.03 24.96 -21.89
C ALA A 238 16.95 23.50 -22.37
N GLN A 239 15.86 22.81 -22.01
CA GLN A 239 15.58 21.44 -22.45
C GLN A 239 14.71 21.38 -23.73
N GLY A 240 14.39 22.52 -24.35
CA GLY A 240 13.47 22.58 -25.49
C GLY A 240 12.05 22.17 -25.17
N ARG A 241 11.62 22.30 -23.91
CA ARG A 241 10.31 21.84 -23.43
C ARG A 241 9.39 23.02 -23.14
N PRO A 242 8.08 22.92 -23.46
CA PRO A 242 7.11 23.91 -23.04
C PRO A 242 6.95 23.87 -21.52
N TYR A 243 6.78 25.03 -20.92
CA TYR A 243 6.54 25.21 -19.48
C TYR A 243 5.16 25.77 -19.23
N ILE A 244 4.44 25.14 -18.32
CA ILE A 244 3.16 25.61 -17.80
C ILE A 244 3.29 25.71 -16.28
N PRO A 245 3.15 26.89 -15.68
CA PRO A 245 3.30 27.09 -14.25
C PRO A 245 2.18 26.38 -13.47
N ARG A 246 2.51 25.97 -12.25
CA ARG A 246 1.52 25.42 -11.31
C ARG A 246 0.59 26.53 -10.83
N GLN A 247 -0.66 26.19 -10.59
CA GLN A 247 -1.59 27.10 -9.91
C GLN A 247 -1.15 27.25 -8.45
N VAL A 248 -1.21 28.49 -7.95
CA VAL A 248 -0.93 28.84 -6.56
C VAL A 248 -2.25 29.16 -5.83
N SER A 249 -2.21 29.17 -4.51
CA SER A 249 -3.43 29.41 -3.69
C SER A 249 -3.91 30.87 -3.69
N ASN A 250 -3.11 31.80 -4.21
CA ASN A 250 -3.44 33.21 -4.27
C ASN A 250 -4.02 33.59 -5.66
N ARG A 251 -5.24 34.13 -5.70
CA ARG A 251 -5.94 34.47 -6.94
C ARG A 251 -5.17 35.47 -7.81
N SER A 252 -4.70 36.57 -7.23
CA SER A 252 -3.99 37.60 -8.00
C SER A 252 -2.66 37.10 -8.56
N TYR A 253 -2.03 36.14 -7.87
CA TYR A 253 -0.82 35.51 -8.38
C TYR A 253 -1.11 34.52 -9.51
N ASN A 254 -2.22 33.78 -9.44
CA ASN A 254 -2.66 32.93 -10.56
C ASN A 254 -3.00 33.74 -11.81
N GLU A 255 -3.68 34.86 -11.67
CA GLU A 255 -3.97 35.77 -12.78
C GLU A 255 -2.67 36.31 -13.41
N TRP A 256 -1.71 36.71 -12.58
CA TRP A 256 -0.39 37.13 -13.06
C TRP A 256 0.36 36.01 -13.75
N LEU A 257 0.42 34.78 -13.16
CA LEU A 257 1.08 33.63 -13.76
C LEU A 257 0.44 33.27 -15.12
N TYR A 258 -0.88 33.28 -15.19
CA TYR A 258 -1.59 33.01 -16.43
C TYR A 258 -1.23 34.06 -17.51
N ASN A 259 -1.31 35.33 -17.19
CA ASN A 259 -1.06 36.41 -18.15
C ASN A 259 0.39 36.42 -18.65
N GLU A 260 1.36 36.26 -17.76
CA GLU A 260 2.78 36.38 -18.13
C GLU A 260 3.36 35.10 -18.75
N PHE A 261 3.03 33.93 -18.20
CA PHE A 261 3.68 32.66 -18.60
C PHE A 261 2.83 31.79 -19.53
N ILE A 262 1.51 32.05 -19.64
CA ILE A 262 0.63 31.24 -20.45
C ILE A 262 0.06 32.09 -21.62
N ALA A 263 -0.73 33.10 -21.34
CA ALA A 263 -1.40 33.89 -22.37
C ALA A 263 -0.41 34.62 -23.29
N ALA A 264 0.61 35.27 -22.71
CA ALA A 264 1.66 35.99 -23.46
C ALA A 264 2.71 35.06 -24.08
N ASN A 265 2.76 33.78 -23.75
CA ASN A 265 3.80 32.87 -24.22
C ASN A 265 3.58 32.46 -25.68
N PRO A 266 4.46 32.91 -26.65
CA PRO A 266 4.29 32.56 -28.05
C PRO A 266 4.66 31.09 -28.36
N ALA A 267 5.43 30.44 -27.51
CA ALA A 267 5.84 29.05 -27.67
C ALA A 267 4.76 28.04 -27.23
N LEU A 268 3.71 28.52 -26.55
CA LEU A 268 2.62 27.67 -26.10
C LEU A 268 1.47 27.72 -27.10
N GLU A 269 1.06 26.55 -27.58
CA GLU A 269 -0.05 26.42 -28.55
C GLU A 269 -1.37 26.93 -27.96
N PRO A 270 -2.24 27.58 -28.79
CA PRO A 270 -3.51 28.17 -28.32
C PRO A 270 -4.38 27.19 -27.53
N LYS A 271 -4.48 25.92 -27.96
CA LYS A 271 -5.28 24.91 -27.29
C LYS A 271 -4.92 24.72 -25.80
N PHE A 272 -3.64 24.84 -25.43
CA PHE A 272 -3.21 24.73 -24.03
C PHE A 272 -3.55 26.00 -23.23
N LYS A 273 -3.54 27.17 -23.89
CA LYS A 273 -3.98 28.43 -23.27
C LYS A 273 -5.47 28.38 -22.95
N ASP A 274 -6.27 27.91 -23.90
CA ASP A 274 -7.73 27.77 -23.73
C ASP A 274 -8.07 26.77 -22.58
N VAL A 275 -7.38 25.64 -22.54
CA VAL A 275 -7.59 24.66 -21.45
C VAL A 275 -7.22 25.25 -20.09
N MET A 276 -6.09 25.98 -20.00
CA MET A 276 -5.68 26.63 -18.74
C MET A 276 -6.64 27.75 -18.31
N ALA A 277 -7.28 28.46 -19.25
CA ALA A 277 -8.33 29.41 -18.91
C ALA A 277 -9.50 28.74 -18.17
N VAL A 278 -9.98 27.60 -18.67
CA VAL A 278 -11.03 26.81 -18.00
C VAL A 278 -10.62 26.37 -16.59
N PHE A 279 -9.37 25.94 -16.41
CA PHE A 279 -8.86 25.60 -15.06
C PHE A 279 -8.90 26.83 -14.13
N ASN A 280 -8.52 28.00 -14.61
CA ASN A 280 -8.54 29.22 -13.80
C ASN A 280 -9.96 29.65 -13.44
N ASP A 281 -10.89 29.60 -14.38
CA ASP A 281 -12.29 29.96 -14.16
C ASP A 281 -12.94 29.02 -13.12
N MET A 282 -12.59 27.71 -13.18
CA MET A 282 -13.11 26.72 -12.26
C MET A 282 -12.57 26.82 -10.83
N LEU A 283 -11.54 27.63 -10.56
CA LEU A 283 -11.07 27.86 -9.19
C LEU A 283 -12.17 28.45 -8.30
N GLU A 284 -12.99 29.33 -8.84
CA GLU A 284 -14.09 29.97 -8.10
C GLU A 284 -15.17 28.97 -7.66
N TYR A 285 -15.41 27.93 -8.46
CA TYR A 285 -16.44 26.92 -8.23
C TYR A 285 -15.88 25.64 -7.61
N SER A 286 -14.66 25.70 -7.06
CA SER A 286 -14.01 24.54 -6.51
C SER A 286 -14.21 24.40 -5.00
N ARG A 287 -14.39 23.18 -4.53
CA ARG A 287 -14.66 22.84 -3.14
C ARG A 287 -13.53 21.97 -2.57
N CYS A 288 -13.16 22.23 -1.32
CA CYS A 288 -12.27 21.38 -0.55
C CYS A 288 -13.02 20.21 0.09
N ARG A 289 -12.27 19.15 0.34
CA ARG A 289 -12.77 18.04 1.17
C ARG A 289 -13.13 18.52 2.57
N PRO A 290 -14.10 17.85 3.24
CA PRO A 290 -14.45 18.19 4.61
C PRO A 290 -13.24 18.16 5.54
N VAL A 291 -13.12 19.17 6.41
CA VAL A 291 -12.10 19.22 7.45
C VAL A 291 -12.60 18.41 8.64
N THR A 292 -12.00 17.27 8.89
CA THR A 292 -12.41 16.36 9.96
C THR A 292 -11.21 15.56 10.48
N PRO A 293 -11.18 15.20 11.79
CA PRO A 293 -10.12 14.33 12.34
C PRO A 293 -10.04 12.97 11.64
N VAL A 294 -11.11 12.54 10.98
CA VAL A 294 -11.18 11.26 10.25
C VAL A 294 -11.09 11.42 8.73
N GLY A 295 -10.57 12.55 8.24
CA GLY A 295 -10.55 12.90 6.81
C GLY A 295 -9.93 11.85 5.92
N GLN A 296 -8.81 11.24 6.33
CA GLN A 296 -8.19 10.16 5.55
C GLN A 296 -9.03 8.87 5.55
N LYS A 297 -9.75 8.62 6.63
CA LYS A 297 -10.64 7.46 6.73
C LYS A 297 -11.88 7.65 5.86
N LEU A 298 -12.46 8.86 5.86
CA LEU A 298 -13.56 9.24 4.98
C LEU A 298 -13.13 9.17 3.49
N TRP A 299 -11.91 9.61 3.18
CA TRP A 299 -11.32 9.46 1.84
C TRP A 299 -11.26 8.00 1.39
N ASN A 300 -10.81 7.11 2.25
CA ASN A 300 -10.72 5.70 1.92
C ASN A 300 -12.12 5.05 1.84
N ALA A 301 -13.03 5.45 2.71
CA ALA A 301 -14.39 4.94 2.77
C ALA A 301 -15.18 5.23 1.47
N GLN A 302 -15.10 6.45 0.94
CA GLN A 302 -15.76 6.78 -0.32
C GLN A 302 -15.19 5.99 -1.52
N ARG A 303 -13.89 5.71 -1.51
CA ARG A 303 -13.26 4.86 -2.53
C ARG A 303 -13.70 3.41 -2.40
N SER A 304 -13.73 2.89 -1.17
CA SER A 304 -14.17 1.52 -0.91
C SER A 304 -15.64 1.32 -1.20
N ALA A 305 -16.48 2.32 -0.91
CA ALA A 305 -17.90 2.27 -1.26
C ALA A 305 -18.12 2.21 -2.77
N MET A 306 -17.35 2.98 -3.52
CA MET A 306 -17.37 2.91 -4.98
C MET A 306 -16.85 1.56 -5.50
N ASP A 307 -15.74 1.05 -4.94
CA ASP A 307 -15.17 -0.26 -5.31
C ASP A 307 -16.16 -1.40 -5.02
N ASP A 308 -16.80 -1.41 -3.85
CA ASP A 308 -17.85 -2.38 -3.49
C ASP A 308 -19.03 -2.33 -4.48
N ALA A 309 -19.47 -1.13 -4.89
CA ALA A 309 -20.62 -0.95 -5.77
C ALA A 309 -20.32 -1.34 -7.23
N ILE A 310 -19.22 -0.87 -7.81
CA ILE A 310 -18.87 -1.18 -9.21
C ILE A 310 -18.48 -2.64 -9.42
N ASN A 311 -18.04 -3.35 -8.36
CA ASN A 311 -17.77 -4.78 -8.38
C ASN A 311 -18.98 -5.64 -7.94
N HIS A 312 -20.13 -5.03 -7.67
CA HIS A 312 -21.38 -5.68 -7.24
C HIS A 312 -21.21 -6.54 -5.95
N GLU A 313 -20.28 -6.13 -5.07
CA GLU A 313 -20.16 -6.76 -3.74
C GLU A 313 -21.27 -6.34 -2.79
N ARG A 314 -21.73 -5.10 -2.96
CA ARG A 314 -22.86 -4.49 -2.27
C ARG A 314 -23.66 -3.65 -3.25
N THR A 315 -24.96 -3.47 -2.97
CA THR A 315 -25.68 -2.42 -3.66
C THR A 315 -25.09 -1.05 -3.33
N PRO A 316 -25.19 -0.04 -4.19
CA PRO A 316 -24.71 1.30 -3.88
C PRO A 316 -25.21 1.84 -2.53
N ALA A 317 -26.48 1.60 -2.19
CA ALA A 317 -27.06 1.99 -0.91
C ALA A 317 -26.39 1.27 0.28
N ASP A 318 -26.23 -0.06 0.20
CA ASP A 318 -25.62 -0.86 1.27
C ASP A 318 -24.12 -0.52 1.41
N ALA A 319 -23.43 -0.25 0.32
CA ALA A 319 -22.03 0.16 0.32
C ALA A 319 -21.86 1.49 1.08
N LEU A 320 -22.66 2.49 0.74
CA LEU A 320 -22.61 3.79 1.41
C LEU A 320 -22.98 3.68 2.89
N ALA A 321 -24.06 2.99 3.23
CA ALA A 321 -24.49 2.79 4.63
C ALA A 321 -23.41 2.09 5.48
N TYR A 322 -22.80 1.02 4.94
CA TYR A 322 -21.73 0.28 5.61
C TYR A 322 -20.51 1.16 5.90
N HIS A 323 -20.05 1.90 4.88
CA HIS A 323 -18.87 2.74 5.00
C HIS A 323 -19.13 3.99 5.84
N THR A 324 -20.34 4.58 5.79
CA THR A 324 -20.80 5.66 6.68
C THR A 324 -20.69 5.22 8.14
N ALA A 325 -21.32 4.09 8.47
CA ALA A 325 -21.29 3.55 9.84
C ALA A 325 -19.86 3.26 10.32
N SER A 326 -18.98 2.78 9.42
CA SER A 326 -17.58 2.52 9.76
C SER A 326 -16.82 3.80 10.11
N VAL A 327 -16.95 4.86 9.31
CA VAL A 327 -16.28 6.15 9.56
C VAL A 327 -16.88 6.86 10.77
N GLN A 328 -18.22 6.84 10.95
CA GLN A 328 -18.87 7.44 12.09
C GLN A 328 -18.38 6.86 13.41
N ARG A 329 -18.24 5.54 13.50
CA ARG A 329 -17.68 4.89 14.71
C ARG A 329 -16.29 5.44 15.07
N PHE A 330 -15.46 5.73 14.07
CA PHE A 330 -14.15 6.35 14.32
C PHE A 330 -14.26 7.81 14.71
N LEU A 331 -15.14 8.54 14.08
CA LEU A 331 -15.41 9.94 14.43
C LEU A 331 -15.89 10.06 15.88
N ASP A 332 -16.82 9.17 16.28
CA ASP A 332 -17.34 9.13 17.65
C ASP A 332 -16.24 8.85 18.69
N MET A 333 -15.29 7.97 18.36
CA MET A 333 -14.14 7.71 19.24
C MET A 333 -13.24 8.93 19.43
N VAL A 334 -13.13 9.78 18.41
CA VAL A 334 -12.32 11.00 18.45
C VAL A 334 -13.07 12.12 19.14
N LEU A 335 -14.36 12.29 18.83
CA LEU A 335 -15.19 13.37 19.37
C LEU A 335 -15.61 13.11 20.82
N TYR A 336 -15.93 11.86 21.15
CA TYR A 336 -16.41 11.44 22.47
C TYR A 336 -15.45 10.41 23.09
N PRO A 337 -14.20 10.83 23.31
CA PRO A 337 -13.21 9.93 23.86
C PRO A 337 -13.60 9.46 25.24
N LYS A 338 -13.56 8.16 25.48
CA LYS A 338 -13.70 7.64 26.84
C LYS A 338 -12.69 8.34 27.76
N ALA A 339 -13.14 8.66 28.98
CA ALA A 339 -12.27 9.21 29.97
C ALA A 339 -11.07 8.30 30.22
N GLY A 340 -9.87 8.80 30.04
CA GLY A 340 -8.63 8.09 30.25
C GLY A 340 -7.66 8.95 31.04
N ARG A 341 -6.58 8.37 31.54
CA ARG A 341 -5.52 9.10 32.23
C ARG A 341 -4.43 9.50 31.25
N PRO A 342 -4.20 10.80 31.02
CA PRO A 342 -3.12 11.22 30.13
C PRO A 342 -1.77 10.82 30.75
N ILE A 343 -0.91 10.25 29.91
CA ILE A 343 0.45 9.91 30.30
C ILE A 343 1.32 11.14 30.03
N THR A 344 1.42 12.00 31.03
CA THR A 344 2.18 13.28 30.92
C THR A 344 3.66 13.11 31.24
N ASN A 345 4.03 12.06 31.95
CA ASN A 345 5.40 11.81 32.35
C ASN A 345 5.79 10.37 32.01
N TRP A 346 6.80 10.22 31.18
CA TRP A 346 7.35 8.94 30.73
C TRP A 346 8.57 8.46 31.54
N ASN A 347 9.03 9.25 32.55
CA ASN A 347 10.21 8.91 33.35
C ASN A 347 10.06 7.55 34.03
N TRP A 348 8.86 7.21 34.52
CA TRP A 348 8.58 5.91 35.12
C TRP A 348 8.87 4.75 34.16
N PHE A 349 8.56 4.91 32.86
CA PHE A 349 8.84 3.89 31.84
C PHE A 349 10.35 3.69 31.66
N PHE A 350 11.10 4.79 31.53
CA PHE A 350 12.55 4.73 31.39
C PHE A 350 13.24 4.14 32.63
N TRP A 351 12.75 4.48 33.83
CA TRP A 351 13.26 3.87 35.07
C TRP A 351 12.92 2.38 35.15
N LEU A 352 11.69 1.97 34.81
CA LEU A 352 11.29 0.56 34.77
C LEU A 352 12.12 -0.21 33.76
N TYR A 353 12.27 0.37 32.56
CA TYR A 353 13.08 -0.25 31.51
C TYR A 353 14.55 -0.40 31.93
N GLY A 354 15.15 0.63 32.47
CA GLY A 354 16.49 0.60 33.04
C GLY A 354 16.64 -0.48 34.12
N ALA A 355 15.66 -0.58 35.02
CA ALA A 355 15.65 -1.61 36.07
C ALA A 355 15.56 -3.02 35.50
N ILE A 356 14.76 -3.25 34.44
CA ILE A 356 14.69 -4.54 33.73
C ILE A 356 16.04 -4.88 33.10
N VAL A 357 16.68 -3.94 32.42
CA VAL A 357 18.00 -4.15 31.79
C VAL A 357 19.03 -4.51 32.86
N VAL A 358 19.06 -3.74 33.97
CA VAL A 358 19.98 -4.02 35.10
C VAL A 358 19.67 -5.39 35.70
N ALA A 359 18.40 -5.74 35.91
CA ALA A 359 18.01 -7.04 36.46
C ALA A 359 18.47 -8.20 35.55
N VAL A 360 18.31 -8.07 34.24
CA VAL A 360 18.78 -9.06 33.25
C VAL A 360 20.30 -9.19 33.31
N VAL A 361 21.04 -8.08 33.32
CA VAL A 361 22.50 -8.10 33.40
C VAL A 361 22.95 -8.77 34.71
N VAL A 362 22.34 -8.42 35.84
CA VAL A 362 22.64 -9.01 37.15
C VAL A 362 22.27 -10.49 37.20
N TRP A 363 21.15 -10.89 36.56
CA TRP A 363 20.71 -12.27 36.47
C TRP A 363 21.72 -13.12 35.67
N VAL A 364 22.12 -12.63 34.48
CA VAL A 364 23.16 -13.27 33.65
C VAL A 364 24.46 -13.40 34.42
N TYR A 365 24.91 -12.30 35.05
CA TYR A 365 26.15 -12.32 35.87
C TYR A 365 26.08 -13.32 37.00
N ARG A 366 24.98 -13.39 37.77
CA ARG A 366 24.80 -14.33 38.89
C ARG A 366 24.68 -15.77 38.41
N ARG A 367 24.04 -16.02 37.27
CA ARG A 367 23.92 -17.35 36.70
C ARG A 367 25.28 -17.90 36.33
N ASP A 368 26.15 -17.11 35.71
CA ASP A 368 27.49 -17.52 35.32
C ASP A 368 28.43 -17.69 36.53
N THR A 369 28.24 -16.91 37.60
CA THR A 369 29.02 -17.09 38.83
C THR A 369 28.59 -18.34 39.60
N ASN A 370 27.33 -18.80 39.48
CA ASN A 370 26.84 -20.02 40.15
C ASN A 370 27.14 -21.29 39.39
N ILE A 371 27.48 -21.27 38.10
CA ILE A 371 27.88 -22.43 37.30
C ILE A 371 29.27 -22.93 37.77
N GLY A 372 30.05 -22.10 38.49
CA GLY A 372 31.31 -22.53 39.12
C GLY A 372 31.18 -23.32 40.44
N GLY A 373 29.94 -23.46 40.99
CA GLY A 373 29.72 -24.06 42.32
C GLY A 373 28.78 -25.28 42.39
N ALA A 374 28.09 -25.66 41.34
CA ALA A 374 27.10 -26.75 41.37
C ALA A 374 27.28 -27.72 40.22
N ARG A 375 28.15 -28.67 40.43
CA ARG A 375 28.17 -29.93 39.68
C ARG A 375 27.07 -30.84 40.21
N LYS A 376 25.85 -30.75 39.63
CA LYS A 376 24.84 -31.83 39.54
C LYS A 376 23.48 -31.24 39.19
N ARG A 377 23.17 -31.20 37.89
CA ARG A 377 21.86 -31.40 37.27
C ARG A 377 21.89 -30.84 35.85
N GLY A 378 21.43 -31.64 34.89
CA GLY A 378 21.50 -31.44 33.46
C GLY A 378 21.34 -30.00 32.99
N SER A 379 22.36 -29.50 32.31
CA SER A 379 22.46 -28.13 31.83
C SER A 379 21.69 -27.98 30.52
N LEU A 380 20.81 -27.00 30.45
CA LEU A 380 20.20 -26.51 29.20
C LEU A 380 21.22 -25.99 28.15
N ALA A 381 22.52 -25.91 28.55
CA ALA A 381 23.61 -25.54 27.64
C ALA A 381 24.00 -26.66 26.66
N GLY A 382 23.70 -27.94 26.96
CA GLY A 382 23.84 -29.05 26.01
C GLY A 382 22.79 -29.02 24.86
N PHE A 383 21.79 -28.14 24.95
CA PHE A 383 20.76 -28.04 23.92
C PHE A 383 21.19 -27.19 22.71
N PHE A 384 22.24 -26.37 22.84
CA PHE A 384 22.70 -25.47 21.77
C PHE A 384 24.08 -25.79 21.18
N THR A 385 24.82 -26.71 21.79
CA THR A 385 26.16 -27.11 21.30
C THR A 385 26.29 -28.62 21.37
N GLY A 386 25.89 -29.30 20.30
CA GLY A 386 25.98 -30.75 20.14
C GLY A 386 27.41 -31.29 20.08
N GLU A 387 28.27 -30.96 21.05
CA GLU A 387 29.58 -31.57 21.19
C GLU A 387 29.84 -31.92 22.66
N GLU A 388 29.82 -33.20 22.97
CA GLU A 388 30.56 -33.71 24.15
C GLU A 388 32.06 -33.59 23.89
N PRO A 389 32.84 -32.88 24.74
CA PRO A 389 34.27 -32.89 24.58
C PRO A 389 34.83 -34.23 25.15
N ALA A 390 35.17 -35.14 24.27
CA ALA A 390 36.10 -36.19 24.60
C ALA A 390 37.45 -35.53 24.82
N HIS A 391 37.86 -35.38 26.05
CA HIS A 391 39.18 -35.51 26.60
C HIS A 391 39.29 -34.81 27.96
N SER A 392 39.74 -35.58 28.94
CA SER A 392 40.06 -35.22 30.31
C SER A 392 41.10 -34.09 30.38
N VAL A 393 40.64 -32.86 30.65
CA VAL A 393 41.49 -31.78 31.14
C VAL A 393 41.15 -31.57 32.62
N THR A 394 42.18 -31.63 33.45
CA THR A 394 42.18 -31.54 34.89
C THR A 394 41.24 -30.46 35.43
N GLU A 395 40.40 -30.84 36.39
CA GLU A 395 39.21 -30.16 36.93
C GLU A 395 39.40 -28.77 37.54
N GLY A 396 40.62 -28.22 37.59
CA GLY A 396 40.92 -26.92 38.23
C GLY A 396 40.97 -25.71 37.32
N SER A 397 41.09 -25.87 35.99
CA SER A 397 41.39 -24.74 35.08
C SER A 397 40.18 -24.21 34.28
N LYS A 398 39.11 -24.98 34.12
CA LYS A 398 37.97 -24.62 33.26
C LYS A 398 37.19 -23.39 33.75
N GLY A 399 37.01 -23.24 35.06
CA GLY A 399 36.27 -22.10 35.60
C GLY A 399 37.01 -20.76 35.50
N SER A 400 38.35 -20.81 35.51
CA SER A 400 39.17 -19.59 35.39
C SER A 400 39.29 -19.11 33.93
N TYR A 401 39.37 -20.03 32.98
CA TYR A 401 39.50 -19.74 31.56
C TYR A 401 38.22 -19.14 31.00
N PHE A 402 37.05 -19.66 31.35
CA PHE A 402 35.74 -19.09 30.98
C PHE A 402 35.50 -17.71 31.59
N ARG A 403 35.98 -17.45 32.83
CA ARG A 403 35.87 -16.12 33.45
C ARG A 403 36.74 -15.07 32.76
N ALA A 404 37.90 -15.41 32.27
CA ALA A 404 38.75 -14.49 31.53
C ALA A 404 38.17 -14.13 30.16
N GLN A 405 37.66 -15.12 29.43
CA GLN A 405 37.06 -14.92 28.10
C GLN A 405 35.67 -14.30 28.13
N TRP A 406 34.91 -14.41 29.25
CA TRP A 406 33.54 -13.83 29.34
C TRP A 406 33.57 -12.30 29.19
N LYS A 407 34.53 -11.61 29.83
CA LYS A 407 34.67 -10.15 29.70
C LYS A 407 34.95 -9.74 28.26
N GLU A 408 35.83 -10.42 27.59
CA GLU A 408 36.18 -10.18 26.20
C GLU A 408 34.99 -10.48 25.28
N GLY A 409 34.27 -11.57 25.50
CA GLY A 409 33.05 -11.90 24.76
C GLY A 409 31.96 -10.87 24.93
N VAL A 410 31.73 -10.38 26.17
CA VAL A 410 30.73 -9.28 26.42
C VAL A 410 31.18 -7.99 25.77
N ILE A 411 32.45 -7.62 25.82
CA ILE A 411 32.97 -6.40 25.18
C ILE A 411 32.76 -6.47 23.66
N CYS A 412 33.04 -7.62 23.04
CA CYS A 412 32.82 -7.84 21.61
C CYS A 412 31.33 -7.80 21.25
N ALA A 413 30.44 -8.31 22.10
CA ALA A 413 28.99 -8.28 21.88
C ALA A 413 28.34 -6.94 22.27
N LEU A 414 29.04 -6.07 23.02
CA LEU A 414 28.48 -4.83 23.59
C LEU A 414 27.84 -3.91 22.56
N PRO A 415 28.40 -3.65 21.37
CA PRO A 415 27.77 -2.81 20.35
C PRO A 415 26.42 -3.37 19.91
N TRP A 416 26.30 -4.68 19.73
CA TRP A 416 25.05 -5.35 19.39
C TRP A 416 24.04 -5.29 20.55
N ILE A 417 24.48 -5.55 21.77
CA ILE A 417 23.63 -5.50 22.98
C ILE A 417 23.06 -4.09 23.16
N ILE A 418 23.91 -3.05 23.07
CA ILE A 418 23.46 -1.65 23.17
C ILE A 418 22.47 -1.34 22.05
N GLY A 419 22.79 -1.70 20.81
CA GLY A 419 21.90 -1.54 19.66
C GLY A 419 20.55 -2.21 19.89
N PHE A 420 20.54 -3.45 20.35
CA PHE A 420 19.31 -4.18 20.66
C PHE A 420 18.51 -3.50 21.78
N VAL A 421 19.14 -3.17 22.89
CA VAL A 421 18.48 -2.51 24.04
C VAL A 421 17.90 -1.16 23.62
N VAL A 422 18.67 -0.30 22.97
CA VAL A 422 18.22 1.07 22.65
C VAL A 422 17.23 1.12 21.50
N PHE A 423 17.51 0.41 20.39
CA PHE A 423 16.75 0.56 19.15
C PHE A 423 15.68 -0.52 18.93
N THR A 424 15.70 -1.62 19.67
CA THR A 424 14.72 -2.70 19.53
C THR A 424 13.93 -2.93 20.81
N GLY A 425 14.59 -3.27 21.91
CA GLY A 425 13.94 -3.66 23.15
C GLY A 425 13.14 -2.52 23.79
N GLY A 426 13.71 -1.30 23.84
CA GLY A 426 13.05 -0.11 24.37
C GLY A 426 11.77 0.23 23.62
N PRO A 427 11.83 0.50 22.28
CA PRO A 427 10.66 0.75 21.48
C PRO A 427 9.62 -0.38 21.50
N MET A 428 10.06 -1.64 21.57
CA MET A 428 9.19 -2.79 21.65
C MET A 428 8.37 -2.79 22.95
N LEU A 429 9.00 -2.58 24.12
CA LEU A 429 8.30 -2.46 25.39
C LEU A 429 7.44 -1.19 25.48
N PHE A 430 7.90 -0.09 24.89
CA PHE A 430 7.11 1.13 24.77
C PHE A 430 5.81 0.88 24.00
N SER A 431 5.87 0.12 22.91
CA SER A 431 4.69 -0.21 22.11
C SER A 431 3.65 -1.04 22.86
N ILE A 432 4.05 -1.83 23.90
CA ILE A 432 3.09 -2.51 24.79
C ILE A 432 2.23 -1.47 25.53
N VAL A 433 2.85 -0.46 26.13
CA VAL A 433 2.13 0.57 26.87
C VAL A 433 1.21 1.36 25.92
N ILE A 434 1.70 1.68 24.74
CA ILE A 434 0.92 2.37 23.71
C ILE A 434 -0.26 1.54 23.23
N SER A 435 -0.16 0.21 23.19
CA SER A 435 -1.27 -0.67 22.78
C SER A 435 -2.50 -0.57 23.70
N PHE A 436 -2.29 -0.20 24.98
CA PHE A 436 -3.35 0.06 25.97
C PHE A 436 -3.76 1.54 26.05
N SER A 437 -3.26 2.34 25.11
CA SER A 437 -3.47 3.79 25.10
C SER A 437 -4.07 4.24 23.78
N ARG A 438 -4.83 5.34 23.83
CA ARG A 438 -5.15 6.10 22.63
C ARG A 438 -3.97 7.03 22.36
N TYR A 439 -3.36 6.89 21.19
CA TYR A 439 -2.18 7.64 20.79
C TYR A 439 -2.14 7.87 19.30
N ASP A 440 -2.00 9.13 18.88
CA ASP A 440 -2.01 9.59 17.49
C ASP A 440 -0.73 10.33 17.07
N ILE A 441 0.33 10.25 17.87
CA ILE A 441 1.62 10.97 17.71
C ILE A 441 1.50 12.47 18.00
N LEU A 442 0.39 13.11 17.65
CA LEU A 442 0.20 14.55 17.75
C LEU A 442 -0.17 14.98 19.17
N ASN A 443 -0.85 14.12 19.89
CA ASN A 443 -1.34 14.37 21.25
C ASN A 443 -0.66 13.44 22.27
N PRO A 444 -0.58 13.84 23.54
CA PRO A 444 -0.10 12.96 24.60
C PRO A 444 -0.91 11.65 24.64
N ALA A 445 -0.23 10.54 24.87
CA ALA A 445 -0.90 9.25 24.99
C ALA A 445 -1.87 9.24 26.17
N VAL A 446 -3.07 8.73 25.98
CA VAL A 446 -4.10 8.60 27.01
C VAL A 446 -4.34 7.12 27.27
N PHE A 447 -4.08 6.67 28.49
CA PHE A 447 -4.29 5.28 28.87
C PHE A 447 -5.80 4.97 28.94
N THR A 448 -6.25 4.02 28.12
CA THR A 448 -7.65 3.60 27.95
C THR A 448 -7.88 2.11 28.27
N GLY A 449 -6.84 1.41 28.71
CA GLY A 449 -6.91 -0.02 29.02
C GLY A 449 -7.13 -0.88 27.77
N LEU A 450 -8.11 -1.77 27.80
CA LEU A 450 -8.36 -2.74 26.72
C LEU A 450 -9.20 -2.19 25.55
N GLU A 451 -9.42 -0.89 25.44
CA GLU A 451 -10.32 -0.30 24.45
C GLU A 451 -9.91 -0.64 23.01
N ASN A 452 -8.61 -0.56 22.67
CA ASN A 452 -8.09 -0.91 21.37
C ASN A 452 -8.38 -2.38 21.00
N TYR A 453 -8.20 -3.28 21.96
CA TYR A 453 -8.45 -4.72 21.77
C TYR A 453 -9.95 -5.02 21.63
N LEU A 454 -10.80 -4.39 22.46
CA LEU A 454 -12.25 -4.54 22.34
C LEU A 454 -12.75 -4.02 20.98
N PHE A 455 -12.25 -2.86 20.54
CA PHE A 455 -12.58 -2.31 19.24
C PHE A 455 -12.17 -3.28 18.11
N MET A 456 -10.94 -3.81 18.16
CA MET A 456 -10.38 -4.73 17.19
C MET A 456 -11.26 -5.97 16.99
N PHE A 457 -11.75 -6.57 18.08
CA PHE A 457 -12.51 -7.81 18.00
C PHE A 457 -14.01 -7.62 17.72
N THR A 458 -14.60 -6.49 18.12
CA THR A 458 -16.06 -6.33 18.13
C THR A 458 -16.59 -5.32 17.11
N ARG A 459 -15.72 -4.42 16.60
CA ARG A 459 -16.18 -3.28 15.80
C ARG A 459 -15.41 -3.05 14.49
N ASP A 460 -14.31 -3.76 14.28
CA ASP A 460 -13.47 -3.61 13.10
C ASP A 460 -13.56 -4.83 12.18
N ASP A 461 -14.47 -4.77 11.22
CA ASP A 461 -14.67 -5.85 10.24
C ASP A 461 -13.44 -6.02 9.32
N LEU A 462 -12.72 -4.91 9.01
CA LEU A 462 -11.53 -4.97 8.17
C LEU A 462 -10.36 -5.68 8.86
N PHE A 463 -10.33 -5.65 10.20
CA PHE A 463 -9.38 -6.46 10.96
C PHE A 463 -9.55 -7.95 10.65
N TRP A 464 -10.77 -8.47 10.76
CA TRP A 464 -11.06 -9.87 10.47
C TRP A 464 -10.81 -10.24 9.02
N LYS A 465 -11.20 -9.35 8.08
CA LYS A 465 -10.96 -9.55 6.65
C LYS A 465 -9.45 -9.60 6.34
N SER A 466 -8.66 -8.70 6.92
CA SER A 466 -7.21 -8.67 6.74
C SER A 466 -6.52 -9.91 7.31
N LEU A 467 -6.99 -10.39 8.47
CA LEU A 467 -6.50 -11.63 9.08
C LEU A 467 -6.84 -12.84 8.19
N ALA A 468 -8.09 -12.97 7.74
CA ALA A 468 -8.52 -14.06 6.86
C ALA A 468 -7.73 -14.08 5.54
N ASN A 469 -7.51 -12.92 4.94
CA ASN A 469 -6.68 -12.80 3.73
C ASN A 469 -5.24 -13.28 3.98
N THR A 470 -4.66 -12.92 5.13
CA THR A 470 -3.30 -13.34 5.49
C THR A 470 -3.22 -14.84 5.74
N VAL A 471 -4.21 -15.40 6.43
CA VAL A 471 -4.29 -16.86 6.66
C VAL A 471 -4.42 -17.62 5.32
N PHE A 472 -5.16 -17.09 4.36
CA PHE A 472 -5.23 -17.70 3.03
C PHE A 472 -3.85 -17.84 2.37
N MET A 473 -2.96 -16.86 2.54
CA MET A 473 -1.61 -16.88 1.95
C MET A 473 -0.71 -18.01 2.52
N VAL A 474 -1.08 -18.61 3.66
CA VAL A 474 -0.36 -19.77 4.22
C VAL A 474 -0.33 -20.95 3.24
N ILE A 475 -1.32 -21.05 2.34
CA ILE A 475 -1.35 -22.06 1.27
C ILE A 475 -0.10 -21.97 0.37
N GLY A 476 0.46 -20.78 0.22
CA GLY A 476 1.70 -20.55 -0.54
C GLY A 476 2.94 -21.25 0.05
N ILE A 477 2.94 -21.55 1.37
CA ILE A 477 4.09 -22.16 2.04
C ILE A 477 4.36 -23.57 1.51
N PRO A 478 3.43 -24.55 1.59
CA PRO A 478 3.70 -25.89 1.08
C PRO A 478 3.95 -25.89 -0.44
N LEU A 479 3.32 -25.00 -1.20
CA LEU A 479 3.58 -24.85 -2.63
C LEU A 479 5.02 -24.39 -2.89
N GLY A 480 5.47 -23.34 -2.21
CA GLY A 480 6.84 -22.83 -2.33
C GLY A 480 7.90 -23.84 -1.86
N MET A 481 7.61 -24.57 -0.78
CA MET A 481 8.47 -25.65 -0.30
C MET A 481 8.55 -26.79 -1.34
N GLY A 482 7.44 -27.19 -1.94
CA GLY A 482 7.40 -28.22 -2.99
C GLY A 482 8.21 -27.83 -4.22
N VAL A 483 8.05 -26.57 -4.69
CA VAL A 483 8.82 -26.03 -5.82
C VAL A 483 10.31 -25.96 -5.47
N GLY A 484 10.67 -25.44 -4.30
CA GLY A 484 12.05 -25.34 -3.83
C GLY A 484 12.75 -26.72 -3.68
N LEU A 485 12.06 -27.69 -3.10
CA LEU A 485 12.54 -29.06 -2.98
C LEU A 485 12.67 -29.72 -4.35
N GLY A 486 11.69 -29.55 -5.25
CA GLY A 486 11.75 -30.06 -6.62
C GLY A 486 12.98 -29.53 -7.38
N MET A 487 13.23 -28.21 -7.31
CA MET A 487 14.44 -27.61 -7.88
C MET A 487 15.71 -28.20 -7.25
N ALA A 488 15.76 -28.38 -5.94
CA ALA A 488 16.91 -28.94 -5.25
C ALA A 488 17.18 -30.39 -5.68
N ILE A 489 16.16 -31.23 -5.81
CA ILE A 489 16.29 -32.62 -6.30
C ILE A 489 16.86 -32.63 -7.72
N LEU A 490 16.35 -31.79 -8.62
CA LEU A 490 16.87 -31.68 -9.99
C LEU A 490 18.35 -31.26 -10.00
N LEU A 491 18.76 -30.36 -9.13
CA LEU A 491 20.11 -29.80 -9.06
C LEU A 491 21.12 -30.63 -8.25
N THR A 492 20.65 -31.64 -7.55
CA THR A 492 21.52 -32.66 -6.91
C THR A 492 21.84 -33.81 -7.83
N GLN A 493 21.12 -33.98 -8.92
CA GLN A 493 21.44 -34.98 -9.94
C GLN A 493 22.67 -34.59 -10.78
N LYS A 494 23.29 -35.57 -11.47
CA LYS A 494 24.45 -35.38 -12.34
C LYS A 494 24.05 -34.70 -13.68
N VAL A 495 23.62 -33.42 -13.60
CA VAL A 495 23.21 -32.63 -14.77
C VAL A 495 24.39 -31.76 -15.23
N ARG A 496 24.59 -31.65 -16.57
CA ARG A 496 25.62 -30.75 -17.14
C ARG A 496 25.24 -29.27 -16.84
N GLY A 497 26.22 -28.48 -16.38
CA GLY A 497 26.01 -27.05 -16.14
C GLY A 497 25.23 -26.72 -14.86
N VAL A 498 25.25 -27.59 -13.84
CA VAL A 498 24.54 -27.39 -12.55
C VAL A 498 24.80 -26.00 -11.93
N ALA A 499 26.02 -25.46 -12.06
CA ALA A 499 26.35 -24.14 -11.54
C ALA A 499 25.52 -23.03 -12.21
N VAL A 500 25.33 -23.09 -13.52
CA VAL A 500 24.50 -22.14 -14.27
C VAL A 500 23.02 -22.23 -13.85
N TRP A 501 22.49 -23.44 -13.76
CA TRP A 501 21.12 -23.66 -13.34
C TRP A 501 20.88 -23.19 -11.89
N ARG A 502 21.81 -23.42 -10.98
CA ARG A 502 21.72 -22.89 -9.60
C ARG A 502 21.66 -21.37 -9.60
N THR A 503 22.50 -20.71 -10.39
CA THR A 503 22.47 -19.25 -10.52
C THR A 503 21.15 -18.76 -11.06
N LEU A 504 20.63 -19.37 -12.14
CA LEU A 504 19.37 -18.98 -12.77
C LEU A 504 18.18 -19.13 -11.83
N PHE A 505 18.08 -20.24 -11.09
CA PHE A 505 17.00 -20.45 -10.14
C PHE A 505 17.13 -19.61 -8.87
N TYR A 506 18.34 -19.23 -8.49
CA TYR A 506 18.59 -18.38 -7.33
C TYR A 506 18.40 -16.89 -7.62
N LEU A 507 18.65 -16.46 -8.87
CA LEU A 507 18.60 -15.06 -9.28
C LEU A 507 17.29 -14.32 -8.90
N PRO A 508 16.10 -14.91 -9.06
CA PRO A 508 14.85 -14.27 -8.65
C PRO A 508 14.80 -13.88 -7.17
N SER A 509 15.43 -14.64 -6.29
CA SER A 509 15.41 -14.37 -4.85
C SER A 509 16.29 -13.19 -4.43
N ILE A 510 17.20 -12.73 -5.30
CA ILE A 510 18.06 -11.56 -5.07
C ILE A 510 17.37 -10.27 -5.50
N VAL A 511 16.36 -10.37 -6.39
CA VAL A 511 15.65 -9.20 -6.92
C VAL A 511 14.91 -8.49 -5.78
N PRO A 512 15.10 -7.16 -5.58
CA PRO A 512 14.34 -6.42 -4.57
C PRO A 512 12.83 -6.55 -4.79
N MET A 513 12.08 -6.79 -3.72
CA MET A 513 10.63 -7.06 -3.79
C MET A 513 9.85 -5.96 -4.51
N VAL A 514 10.27 -4.70 -4.40
CA VAL A 514 9.65 -3.57 -5.11
C VAL A 514 9.79 -3.73 -6.63
N ALA A 515 11.01 -4.02 -7.10
CA ALA A 515 11.27 -4.24 -8.53
C ALA A 515 10.53 -5.48 -9.05
N ALA A 516 10.56 -6.57 -8.28
CA ALA A 516 9.81 -7.77 -8.58
C ALA A 516 8.29 -7.49 -8.70
N SER A 517 7.72 -6.70 -7.76
CA SER A 517 6.31 -6.32 -7.80
C SER A 517 5.95 -5.56 -9.08
N ILE A 518 6.78 -4.60 -9.51
CA ILE A 518 6.57 -3.84 -10.75
C ILE A 518 6.65 -4.76 -11.98
N LEU A 519 7.64 -5.64 -12.01
CA LEU A 519 7.79 -6.63 -13.10
C LEU A 519 6.55 -7.53 -13.20
N TRP A 520 6.05 -8.02 -12.06
CA TRP A 520 4.91 -8.92 -12.03
C TRP A 520 3.58 -8.22 -12.36
N ILE A 521 3.44 -6.91 -12.12
CA ILE A 521 2.29 -6.13 -12.64
C ILE A 521 2.21 -6.24 -14.16
N TRP A 522 3.36 -6.17 -14.87
CA TRP A 522 3.39 -6.33 -16.33
C TRP A 522 3.12 -7.77 -16.77
N ILE A 523 3.71 -8.74 -16.06
CA ILE A 523 3.51 -10.17 -16.38
C ILE A 523 2.03 -10.56 -16.22
N PHE A 524 1.36 -10.02 -15.18
CA PHE A 524 -0.05 -10.27 -14.89
C PHE A 524 -1.02 -9.35 -15.63
N ASN A 525 -0.54 -8.48 -16.53
CA ASN A 525 -1.45 -7.62 -17.27
C ASN A 525 -2.43 -8.48 -18.10
N PRO A 526 -3.76 -8.26 -17.99
CA PRO A 526 -4.75 -9.10 -18.64
C PRO A 526 -4.70 -9.06 -20.16
N GLN A 527 -4.39 -7.89 -20.77
CA GLN A 527 -4.44 -7.68 -22.21
C GLN A 527 -3.08 -7.92 -22.89
N SER A 528 -2.00 -7.42 -22.31
CA SER A 528 -0.66 -7.44 -22.90
C SER A 528 0.38 -8.21 -22.11
N GLY A 529 -0.03 -8.86 -21.00
CA GLY A 529 0.88 -9.56 -20.11
C GLY A 529 1.36 -10.89 -20.66
N LEU A 530 2.58 -11.26 -20.27
CA LEU A 530 3.25 -12.47 -20.74
C LEU A 530 2.44 -13.75 -20.44
N LEU A 531 1.82 -13.85 -19.24
CA LEU A 531 1.07 -15.06 -18.88
C LEU A 531 -0.18 -15.23 -19.72
N ASN A 532 -0.97 -14.18 -19.91
CA ASN A 532 -2.16 -14.28 -20.77
C ASN A 532 -1.79 -14.44 -22.24
N GLY A 533 -0.67 -13.87 -22.71
CA GLY A 533 -0.14 -14.15 -24.02
C GLY A 533 0.22 -15.62 -24.23
N LEU A 534 0.86 -16.26 -23.25
CA LEU A 534 1.17 -17.70 -23.28
C LEU A 534 -0.08 -18.57 -23.22
N LEU A 535 -1.04 -18.24 -22.36
CA LEU A 535 -2.33 -18.95 -22.27
C LEU A 535 -3.11 -18.81 -23.58
N GLY A 536 -3.15 -17.60 -24.17
CA GLY A 536 -3.80 -17.35 -25.45
C GLY A 536 -3.18 -18.13 -26.61
N SER A 537 -1.86 -18.35 -26.61
CA SER A 537 -1.19 -19.14 -27.66
C SER A 537 -1.64 -20.60 -27.68
N ILE A 538 -2.20 -21.11 -26.59
CA ILE A 538 -2.78 -22.47 -26.48
C ILE A 538 -4.31 -22.47 -26.44
N GLY A 539 -4.95 -21.32 -26.79
CA GLY A 539 -6.40 -21.18 -26.86
C GLY A 539 -7.11 -21.02 -25.52
N ILE A 540 -6.40 -20.67 -24.44
CA ILE A 540 -6.97 -20.46 -23.10
C ILE A 540 -7.07 -18.96 -22.83
N THR A 541 -8.28 -18.48 -22.55
CA THR A 541 -8.48 -17.11 -22.07
C THR A 541 -7.94 -16.99 -20.63
N GLY A 542 -6.90 -16.19 -20.45
CA GLY A 542 -6.30 -15.97 -19.13
C GLY A 542 -7.18 -15.12 -18.21
N PRO A 543 -7.05 -15.27 -16.88
CA PRO A 543 -7.83 -14.51 -15.92
C PRO A 543 -7.32 -13.06 -15.77
N GLU A 544 -8.14 -12.24 -15.16
CA GLU A 544 -7.79 -10.89 -14.71
C GLU A 544 -7.07 -10.96 -13.37
N TRP A 545 -5.79 -11.38 -13.41
CA TRP A 545 -4.96 -11.80 -12.27
C TRP A 545 -5.06 -10.92 -11.04
N LEU A 546 -4.90 -9.60 -11.18
CA LEU A 546 -4.85 -8.65 -10.06
C LEU A 546 -6.16 -7.87 -9.88
N GLN A 547 -7.04 -7.87 -10.87
CA GLN A 547 -8.27 -7.10 -10.94
C GLN A 547 -9.50 -7.90 -10.47
N ASP A 548 -9.37 -9.20 -10.28
CA ASP A 548 -10.43 -10.05 -9.72
C ASP A 548 -10.09 -10.48 -8.28
N LYS A 549 -11.04 -10.29 -7.36
CA LYS A 549 -10.92 -10.69 -5.94
C LYS A 549 -10.60 -12.18 -5.74
N ASN A 550 -11.03 -13.02 -6.67
CA ASN A 550 -10.83 -14.48 -6.60
C ASN A 550 -9.44 -14.92 -7.04
N THR A 551 -8.83 -14.19 -7.98
CA THR A 551 -7.53 -14.52 -8.56
C THR A 551 -6.37 -13.74 -7.95
N SER A 552 -6.62 -12.56 -7.38
CA SER A 552 -5.57 -11.67 -6.89
C SER A 552 -4.64 -12.30 -5.84
N LYS A 553 -5.18 -13.09 -4.89
CA LYS A 553 -4.35 -13.81 -3.91
C LYS A 553 -3.54 -14.94 -4.54
N TRP A 554 -4.12 -15.67 -5.50
CA TRP A 554 -3.41 -16.71 -6.25
C TRP A 554 -2.29 -16.13 -7.12
N ALA A 555 -2.49 -14.97 -7.71
CA ALA A 555 -1.45 -14.25 -8.44
C ALA A 555 -0.25 -13.93 -7.52
N LEU A 556 -0.50 -13.44 -6.30
CA LEU A 556 0.55 -13.17 -5.34
C LEU A 556 1.26 -14.44 -4.85
N ILE A 557 0.53 -15.56 -4.68
CA ILE A 557 1.15 -16.86 -4.39
C ILE A 557 2.03 -17.30 -5.56
N LEU A 558 1.54 -17.20 -6.79
CA LEU A 558 2.31 -17.56 -8.00
C LEU A 558 3.61 -16.73 -8.11
N MET A 559 3.53 -15.41 -7.86
CA MET A 559 4.72 -14.57 -7.75
C MET A 559 5.69 -15.07 -6.67
N GLY A 560 5.17 -15.51 -5.52
CA GLY A 560 5.97 -16.08 -4.44
C GLY A 560 6.72 -17.36 -4.85
N LEU A 561 6.12 -18.19 -5.69
CA LEU A 561 6.75 -19.41 -6.21
C LEU A 561 7.96 -19.11 -7.10
N TRP A 562 7.97 -17.99 -7.82
CA TRP A 562 9.11 -17.56 -8.62
C TRP A 562 10.35 -17.30 -7.78
N THR A 563 10.20 -16.87 -6.53
CA THR A 563 11.29 -16.61 -5.59
C THR A 563 11.68 -17.83 -4.73
N ALA A 564 11.03 -18.98 -4.92
CA ALA A 564 11.25 -20.20 -4.14
C ALA A 564 12.69 -20.77 -4.27
N GLY A 565 13.42 -20.37 -5.32
CA GLY A 565 14.84 -20.69 -5.50
C GLY A 565 15.75 -20.21 -4.36
N GLY A 566 15.36 -19.21 -3.58
CA GLY A 566 16.07 -18.77 -2.38
C GLY A 566 16.15 -19.87 -1.30
N GLY A 567 15.06 -20.61 -1.10
CA GLY A 567 15.00 -21.75 -0.18
C GLY A 567 15.73 -23.01 -0.70
N MET A 568 15.99 -23.10 -2.00
CA MET A 568 16.62 -24.26 -2.65
C MET A 568 17.98 -24.63 -2.03
N ILE A 569 18.76 -23.63 -1.61
CA ILE A 569 20.09 -23.86 -1.00
C ILE A 569 19.98 -24.70 0.28
N ILE A 570 18.97 -24.42 1.10
CA ILE A 570 18.70 -25.15 2.34
C ILE A 570 18.32 -26.59 2.01
N TRP A 571 17.48 -26.80 1.00
CA TRP A 571 17.09 -28.12 0.52
C TRP A 571 18.28 -28.92 -0.04
N ILE A 572 19.18 -28.29 -0.82
CA ILE A 572 20.39 -28.92 -1.34
C ILE A 572 21.32 -29.34 -0.19
N ALA A 573 21.45 -28.50 0.84
CA ALA A 573 22.27 -28.87 2.02
C ALA A 573 21.66 -30.08 2.73
N GLY A 574 20.33 -30.10 2.95
CA GLY A 574 19.63 -31.24 3.54
C GLY A 574 19.79 -32.53 2.72
N LEU A 575 19.54 -32.45 1.40
CA LEU A 575 19.67 -33.62 0.51
C LEU A 575 21.10 -34.22 0.50
N LYS A 576 22.12 -33.37 0.56
CA LYS A 576 23.50 -33.79 0.61
C LYS A 576 23.96 -34.33 1.97
N GLY A 577 23.20 -34.03 3.01
CA GLY A 577 23.44 -34.57 4.35
C GLY A 577 22.99 -36.03 4.51
N ILE A 578 22.13 -36.53 3.62
CA ILE A 578 21.65 -37.92 3.69
C ILE A 578 22.72 -38.84 3.13
N SER A 579 23.12 -39.84 3.90
CA SER A 579 24.13 -40.82 3.47
C SER A 579 23.62 -41.71 2.33
N ASP A 580 24.45 -41.89 1.31
CA ASP A 580 24.16 -42.80 0.19
C ASP A 580 23.91 -44.25 0.63
N SER A 581 24.46 -44.67 1.76
CA SER A 581 24.29 -46.03 2.33
C SER A 581 22.80 -46.36 2.61
N TYR A 582 21.96 -45.37 2.96
CA TYR A 582 20.54 -45.62 3.14
C TYR A 582 19.83 -45.97 1.82
N TYR A 583 20.22 -45.31 0.73
CA TYR A 583 19.66 -45.57 -0.60
C TYR A 583 20.17 -46.91 -1.18
N GLU A 584 21.42 -47.25 -0.93
CA GLU A 584 22.02 -48.56 -1.34
C GLU A 584 21.32 -49.69 -0.62
N ALA A 585 21.16 -49.62 0.70
CA ALA A 585 20.47 -50.64 1.48
C ALA A 585 19.00 -50.82 1.01
N ALA A 586 18.28 -49.73 0.85
CA ALA A 586 16.90 -49.76 0.35
C ALA A 586 16.81 -50.35 -1.06
N SER A 587 17.83 -50.12 -1.91
CA SER A 587 17.87 -50.71 -3.27
C SER A 587 18.08 -52.21 -3.23
N ILE A 588 18.87 -52.71 -2.29
CA ILE A 588 19.06 -54.15 -2.06
C ILE A 588 17.75 -54.80 -1.60
N ASP A 589 16.97 -54.07 -0.75
CA ASP A 589 15.65 -54.51 -0.28
C ASP A 589 14.55 -54.36 -1.35
N GLY A 590 14.90 -53.91 -2.57
CA GLY A 590 13.97 -53.80 -3.71
C GLY A 590 13.11 -52.52 -3.73
N ALA A 591 13.44 -51.50 -2.94
CA ALA A 591 12.70 -50.26 -2.93
C ALA A 591 12.92 -49.45 -4.22
N ASN A 592 11.84 -49.04 -4.86
CA ASN A 592 11.88 -48.14 -6.02
C ASN A 592 12.15 -46.69 -5.61
N THR A 593 12.47 -45.83 -6.57
CA THR A 593 12.82 -44.40 -6.36
C THR A 593 11.74 -43.62 -5.59
N TRP A 594 10.45 -43.93 -5.82
CA TRP A 594 9.36 -43.28 -5.10
C TRP A 594 9.28 -43.70 -3.63
N GLN A 595 9.56 -45.00 -3.36
CA GLN A 595 9.63 -45.54 -2.02
C GLN A 595 10.84 -44.96 -1.27
N GLN A 596 12.00 -44.87 -1.90
CA GLN A 596 13.16 -44.20 -1.34
C GLN A 596 12.91 -42.73 -1.03
N PHE A 597 12.25 -42.02 -1.93
CA PHE A 597 11.87 -40.62 -1.70
C PHE A 597 10.91 -40.48 -0.51
N LYS A 598 9.85 -41.30 -0.45
CA LYS A 598 8.82 -41.22 0.57
C LYS A 598 9.31 -41.67 1.95
N TYR A 599 10.10 -42.74 2.02
CA TYR A 599 10.44 -43.39 3.28
C TYR A 599 11.88 -43.10 3.79
N ILE A 600 12.73 -42.49 2.94
CA ILE A 600 14.09 -42.10 3.34
C ILE A 600 14.22 -40.56 3.18
N THR A 601 14.08 -40.03 1.96
CA THR A 601 14.38 -38.64 1.69
C THR A 601 13.48 -37.69 2.48
N ILE A 602 12.16 -37.87 2.46
CA ILE A 602 11.24 -36.98 3.18
C ILE A 602 11.43 -37.04 4.69
N PRO A 603 11.50 -38.22 5.35
CA PRO A 603 11.77 -38.31 6.78
C PRO A 603 13.07 -37.64 7.20
N MET A 604 14.18 -37.87 6.49
CA MET A 604 15.47 -37.26 6.76
C MET A 604 15.50 -35.73 6.52
N LEU A 605 14.63 -35.22 5.66
CA LEU A 605 14.47 -33.79 5.43
C LEU A 605 13.53 -33.10 6.43
N THR A 606 12.89 -33.83 7.35
CA THR A 606 11.93 -33.23 8.29
C THR A 606 12.46 -32.06 9.11
N PRO A 607 13.74 -31.99 9.56
CA PRO A 607 14.27 -30.79 10.22
C PRO A 607 14.26 -29.56 9.30
N TYR A 608 14.57 -29.73 8.02
CA TYR A 608 14.57 -28.67 7.03
C TYR A 608 13.14 -28.25 6.65
N ILE A 609 12.24 -29.21 6.57
CA ILE A 609 10.78 -28.94 6.40
C ILE A 609 10.28 -28.09 7.56
N PHE A 610 10.60 -28.47 8.79
CA PHE A 610 10.20 -27.77 10.00
C PHE A 610 10.73 -26.32 10.03
N PHE A 611 12.03 -26.14 9.73
CA PHE A 611 12.61 -24.80 9.65
C PHE A 611 11.94 -23.92 8.61
N ASN A 612 11.76 -24.42 7.38
CA ASN A 612 11.09 -23.68 6.31
C ASN A 612 9.61 -23.38 6.63
N LEU A 613 8.93 -24.27 7.33
CA LEU A 613 7.54 -24.07 7.76
C LEU A 613 7.43 -22.91 8.77
N ILE A 614 8.32 -22.85 9.76
CA ILE A 614 8.36 -21.75 10.74
C ILE A 614 8.68 -20.42 10.03
N MET A 615 9.75 -20.39 9.25
CA MET A 615 10.16 -19.16 8.55
C MET A 615 9.12 -18.71 7.54
N GLY A 616 8.51 -19.64 6.82
CA GLY A 616 7.42 -19.37 5.88
C GLY A 616 6.18 -18.79 6.58
N LEU A 617 5.80 -19.32 7.74
CA LEU A 617 4.69 -18.81 8.52
C LEU A 617 4.95 -17.38 8.99
N ILE A 618 6.10 -17.11 9.59
CA ILE A 618 6.49 -15.78 10.04
C ILE A 618 6.47 -14.79 8.88
N GLY A 619 7.06 -15.17 7.74
CA GLY A 619 7.09 -14.33 6.53
C GLY A 619 5.72 -14.06 5.95
N THR A 620 4.83 -15.06 5.96
CA THR A 620 3.45 -14.91 5.44
C THR A 620 2.64 -13.90 6.24
N PHE A 621 2.75 -13.92 7.57
CA PHE A 621 2.05 -12.94 8.40
C PHE A 621 2.62 -11.52 8.30
N GLN A 622 3.77 -11.34 7.67
CA GLN A 622 4.43 -10.06 7.43
C GLN A 622 4.32 -9.57 5.97
N ILE A 623 3.52 -10.22 5.13
CA ILE A 623 3.30 -9.79 3.73
C ILE A 623 2.75 -8.37 3.70
N PHE A 624 3.50 -7.45 3.06
CA PHE A 624 3.17 -6.03 2.95
C PHE A 624 3.45 -5.49 1.54
N THR A 625 4.71 -5.57 1.08
CA THR A 625 5.22 -4.84 -0.08
C THR A 625 4.45 -5.17 -1.37
N GLN A 626 4.15 -6.44 -1.61
CA GLN A 626 3.42 -6.89 -2.80
C GLN A 626 2.02 -6.29 -2.84
N ALA A 627 1.26 -6.39 -1.74
CA ALA A 627 -0.08 -5.83 -1.66
C ALA A 627 -0.06 -4.30 -1.78
N PHE A 628 0.90 -3.64 -1.15
CA PHE A 628 1.03 -2.18 -1.20
C PHE A 628 1.30 -1.66 -2.61
N ILE A 629 2.17 -2.33 -3.37
CA ILE A 629 2.60 -1.88 -4.71
C ILE A 629 1.65 -2.36 -5.80
N MET A 630 1.28 -3.66 -5.79
CA MET A 630 0.59 -4.27 -6.93
C MET A 630 -0.91 -4.00 -6.94
N THR A 631 -1.56 -4.00 -5.78
CA THR A 631 -3.02 -3.98 -5.68
C THR A 631 -3.55 -2.86 -4.80
N GLY A 632 -2.71 -2.23 -3.96
CA GLY A 632 -3.18 -1.26 -2.96
C GLY A 632 -4.20 -1.83 -1.95
N GLY A 633 -4.24 -3.17 -1.80
CA GLY A 633 -5.20 -3.90 -0.96
C GLY A 633 -6.45 -4.39 -1.70
N GLY A 634 -6.66 -3.94 -2.96
CA GLY A 634 -7.82 -4.28 -3.79
C GLY A 634 -7.65 -5.57 -4.61
N PRO A 635 -8.61 -5.87 -5.47
CA PRO A 635 -9.96 -5.30 -5.50
C PRO A 635 -10.79 -5.70 -4.26
N VAL A 636 -11.72 -4.86 -3.85
CA VAL A 636 -12.65 -5.14 -2.72
C VAL A 636 -11.94 -5.61 -1.45
N ASN A 637 -10.80 -5.03 -1.11
CA ASN A 637 -9.95 -5.42 0.03
C ASN A 637 -9.52 -6.91 0.01
N SER A 638 -9.49 -7.59 -1.15
CA SER A 638 -9.12 -9.01 -1.26
C SER A 638 -7.65 -9.27 -0.91
N THR A 639 -6.78 -8.29 -1.11
CA THR A 639 -5.35 -8.35 -0.78
C THR A 639 -4.97 -7.39 0.36
N LEU A 640 -5.96 -6.90 1.11
CA LEU A 640 -5.71 -6.16 2.34
C LEU A 640 -5.21 -7.16 3.40
N PHE A 641 -3.89 -7.38 3.44
CA PHE A 641 -3.27 -8.26 4.42
C PHE A 641 -3.08 -7.57 5.77
N TYR A 642 -2.90 -8.35 6.81
CA TYR A 642 -2.80 -7.88 8.18
C TYR A 642 -1.72 -6.80 8.38
N ALA A 643 -0.50 -7.05 7.92
CA ALA A 643 0.61 -6.09 8.03
C ALA A 643 0.32 -4.79 7.25
N TYR A 644 -0.38 -4.88 6.11
CA TYR A 644 -0.76 -3.70 5.35
C TYR A 644 -1.87 -2.90 6.04
N TYR A 645 -2.85 -3.57 6.63
CA TYR A 645 -3.90 -2.91 7.40
C TYR A 645 -3.35 -2.24 8.68
N LEU A 646 -2.41 -2.91 9.37
CA LEU A 646 -1.67 -2.35 10.48
C LEU A 646 -0.93 -1.07 10.07
N PHE A 647 -0.20 -1.10 8.96
CA PHE A 647 0.49 0.06 8.40
C PHE A 647 -0.48 1.23 8.11
N ASN A 648 -1.63 0.95 7.52
CA ASN A 648 -2.62 1.98 7.26
C ASN A 648 -3.12 2.63 8.56
N ASN A 649 -3.36 1.85 9.61
CA ASN A 649 -3.78 2.39 10.91
C ASN A 649 -2.66 3.22 11.57
N ALA A 650 -1.41 2.75 11.52
CA ALA A 650 -0.27 3.46 12.10
C ALA A 650 0.02 4.79 11.38
N PHE A 651 0.24 4.74 10.06
CA PHE A 651 0.87 5.82 9.30
C PHE A 651 -0.07 6.63 8.43
N ARG A 652 -1.23 6.08 8.04
CA ARG A 652 -2.23 6.82 7.25
C ARG A 652 -3.34 7.42 8.11
N TYR A 653 -3.78 6.66 9.14
CA TYR A 653 -4.84 7.11 10.05
C TYR A 653 -4.29 7.70 11.34
N LEU A 654 -2.97 7.64 11.55
CA LEU A 654 -2.26 8.09 12.76
C LEU A 654 -2.81 7.47 14.06
N ASN A 655 -3.42 6.29 13.96
CA ASN A 655 -3.98 5.59 15.11
C ASN A 655 -2.95 4.60 15.70
N MET A 656 -1.87 5.17 16.25
CA MET A 656 -0.70 4.41 16.72
C MET A 656 -1.04 3.46 17.86
N GLY A 657 -1.94 3.87 18.78
CA GLY A 657 -2.37 3.02 19.88
C GLY A 657 -3.03 1.72 19.38
N TYR A 658 -3.95 1.85 18.42
CA TYR A 658 -4.62 0.72 17.81
C TYR A 658 -3.67 -0.13 16.97
N ALA A 659 -2.80 0.49 16.17
CA ALA A 659 -1.78 -0.22 15.39
C ALA A 659 -0.81 -1.01 16.29
N ALA A 660 -0.43 -0.47 17.44
CA ALA A 660 0.37 -1.17 18.45
C ALA A 660 -0.37 -2.39 19.02
N ALA A 661 -1.68 -2.26 19.29
CA ALA A 661 -2.51 -3.39 19.72
C ALA A 661 -2.57 -4.49 18.63
N MET A 662 -2.74 -4.11 17.38
CA MET A 662 -2.67 -5.05 16.24
C MET A 662 -1.30 -5.74 16.16
N ALA A 663 -0.19 -4.99 16.32
CA ALA A 663 1.16 -5.57 16.27
C ALA A 663 1.37 -6.62 17.37
N TRP A 664 0.92 -6.33 18.60
CA TRP A 664 1.02 -7.29 19.70
C TRP A 664 0.13 -8.50 19.54
N PHE A 665 -1.06 -8.32 18.98
CA PHE A 665 -1.92 -9.44 18.66
C PHE A 665 -1.33 -10.33 17.56
N LEU A 666 -0.73 -9.74 16.52
CA LEU A 666 0.01 -10.48 15.50
C LEU A 666 1.17 -11.27 16.10
N PHE A 667 1.95 -10.62 16.98
CA PHE A 667 3.04 -11.30 17.69
C PHE A 667 2.54 -12.51 18.47
N LEU A 668 1.41 -12.38 19.19
CA LEU A 668 0.78 -13.49 19.92
C LEU A 668 0.35 -14.63 18.99
N ILE A 669 -0.29 -14.32 17.85
CA ILE A 669 -0.66 -15.34 16.85
C ILE A 669 0.57 -16.12 16.40
N VAL A 670 1.61 -15.41 15.95
CA VAL A 670 2.83 -16.04 15.45
C VAL A 670 3.54 -16.84 16.55
N LEU A 671 3.58 -16.32 17.77
CA LEU A 671 4.16 -17.02 18.92
C LEU A 671 3.41 -18.33 19.24
N ILE A 672 2.09 -18.27 19.29
CA ILE A 672 1.24 -19.45 19.55
C ILE A 672 1.42 -20.50 18.44
N LEU A 673 1.36 -20.07 17.18
CA LEU A 673 1.54 -20.97 16.05
C LEU A 673 2.93 -21.61 16.05
N THR A 674 3.98 -20.84 16.35
CA THR A 674 5.35 -21.36 16.49
C THR A 674 5.47 -22.34 17.66
N ALA A 675 4.86 -22.02 18.81
CA ALA A 675 4.86 -22.93 19.97
C ALA A 675 4.12 -24.25 19.66
N ILE A 676 3.01 -24.19 18.94
CA ILE A 676 2.28 -25.37 18.46
C ILE A 676 3.18 -26.20 17.52
N GLN A 677 3.82 -25.57 16.54
CA GLN A 677 4.74 -26.23 15.62
C GLN A 677 5.90 -26.91 16.36
N MET A 678 6.52 -26.22 17.33
CA MET A 678 7.59 -26.79 18.16
C MET A 678 7.13 -27.98 19.01
N ARG A 679 5.87 -27.95 19.52
CA ARG A 679 5.31 -29.11 20.24
C ARG A 679 5.03 -30.28 19.29
N LEU A 680 4.48 -30.01 18.13
CA LEU A 680 4.17 -31.03 17.15
C LEU A 680 5.42 -31.65 16.52
N SER A 681 6.48 -30.85 16.34
CA SER A 681 7.74 -31.32 15.71
C SER A 681 8.34 -32.53 16.40
N LYS A 682 8.23 -32.63 17.73
CA LYS A 682 8.70 -33.81 18.51
C LYS A 682 8.11 -35.13 18.06
N LYS A 683 7.00 -35.14 17.30
CA LYS A 683 6.32 -36.36 16.85
C LYS A 683 6.68 -36.77 15.42
N TRP A 684 7.21 -35.84 14.59
CA TRP A 684 7.39 -36.11 13.17
C TRP A 684 8.76 -35.65 12.62
N VAL A 685 9.52 -34.85 13.39
CA VAL A 685 10.87 -34.45 13.01
C VAL A 685 11.87 -35.50 13.50
N HIS A 686 12.65 -36.03 12.58
CA HIS A 686 13.65 -37.03 12.87
C HIS A 686 15.05 -36.35 12.86
N TYR A 687 15.76 -36.41 13.98
CA TYR A 687 17.15 -36.01 14.10
C TYR A 687 18.03 -37.27 14.10
N GLU A 688 19.12 -37.25 13.35
CA GLU A 688 20.04 -38.40 13.21
C GLU A 688 20.69 -38.82 14.54
N ASP A 689 20.76 -37.91 15.53
CA ASP A 689 21.44 -38.14 16.81
C ASP A 689 20.54 -38.66 17.95
N GLU A 690 19.27 -38.94 17.72
CA GLU A 690 18.34 -39.48 18.73
C GLU A 690 18.11 -40.99 18.62
N GLY A 691 19.00 -41.71 17.90
CA GLY A 691 18.97 -43.16 17.74
C GLY A 691 19.93 -43.92 18.70
#